data_07c4ecc0048355ec7ccb83c20d093fe3
#
_entry.id   07c4ecc0048355ec7ccb83c20d093fe3
#
_cell.length_a   1.000
_cell.length_b   1.000
_cell.length_c   1.000
_cell.angle_alpha   90.00
_cell.angle_beta   90.00
_cell.angle_gamma   90.00
#
_symmetry.space_group_name_H-M   'P 1'
#
loop_
_entity.id
_entity.type
_entity.pdbx_description
1 polymer ?
#
loop_
_entity_poly.entity_id
_entity_poly.type
_entity_poly.pdbx_seq_one_letter_code
_entity_poly.pdbx_strand_id
1 'polypeptide(L)'
;MKSKSLATEKTKQAIKAPLPLWKASLPFFLGAVLFLMVCLCSASTIKPATMVLAVGVPILTFLCFTQLRDRMGIPLLLLAAVVLMDGISTLYAVSGKFALYEFLKVLASFCLVLFLLAIAPGKGVQPDRWIATLLETCAALASLVSIDMLSTRWISTPVLALLERFTQDYSALSGVEAGVRMTSIFENPNVFAGCVGIAVLLSLGLIQSSKTNWEKRIHQVLLFLNALAFVLAFSMGATGTIAVAFLALLALEQKEKRAGLLILMLETLVLTLVCAALISMTSFEVWSGVQPIPLLCLLVGSAILCGMDHWLGGPLSKHMEGRGKLILALTGGVLAALVVFAVAAYNITGPASLQRGEGLRRAAYPEPGTYTLAVEADAGLTVTIESQNQQETMMHTSTELYRGEASGAQFTVPEDSLVVYFNFSAPETVRVESVTYQNEEASGSVPLGYRLLPGFIANRLQGLFANENAIQRVVFFADGLKLFQRSPVIGLGMGAFENGVRSVQSFYYETKYVHNHYIQALVETGVVGLALFLLLLGGSAAAVWRARKRTVVHPLVPALGATLVFMAGHAATEVVFSSYPYLPMAFGVFALISLCCEESKIKLSQMAKTASCLAASALIGVYAVLLGCNMYAQRLFNGNPTGEDLTVAVSMDRFEWADYALSYVLSLSSAGDVDPSVRQQADEYAERLAEVDSNTIPIYLAQYYFLTGRTQEALDMVEQYVDYVSSDPETWQTAFDLLEQYEQDTDDYRTGVQYIAWKLDTWNQENMGEITVDEEARAFIARMGS
;
A
#
# COMPACT_ATOMS: atom_id res chain seq x y z
N MET A 1 -30.06 -67.47 2.68
CA MET A 1 -28.79 -67.26 3.33
C MET A 1 -27.72 -66.72 2.34
N LYS A 2 -27.88 -65.48 1.83
CA LYS A 2 -26.90 -64.78 0.96
C LYS A 2 -27.12 -63.24 0.97
N SER A 3 -27.45 -62.64 2.10
CA SER A 3 -27.65 -61.19 2.17
C SER A 3 -26.97 -60.51 3.40
N LYS A 4 -26.05 -61.20 4.09
CA LYS A 4 -25.35 -60.65 5.26
C LYS A 4 -23.85 -60.45 5.11
N SER A 5 -23.27 -60.69 3.88
CA SER A 5 -21.82 -60.53 3.70
C SER A 5 -21.37 -59.26 2.99
N LEU A 6 -22.28 -58.40 2.49
CA LEU A 6 -21.95 -57.16 1.78
C LEU A 6 -21.96 -55.87 2.63
N ALA A 7 -22.43 -55.99 3.87
CA ALA A 7 -22.52 -54.83 4.79
C ALA A 7 -21.27 -54.62 5.68
N THR A 8 -20.34 -55.58 5.71
CA THR A 8 -19.19 -55.56 6.61
C THR A 8 -17.87 -55.14 5.94
N GLU A 9 -17.84 -54.96 4.63
CA GLU A 9 -16.62 -54.55 3.90
C GLU A 9 -16.49 -53.03 3.68
N LYS A 10 -17.58 -52.29 3.87
CA LYS A 10 -17.56 -50.81 3.72
C LYS A 10 -17.20 -50.05 5.00
N THR A 11 -16.94 -50.68 6.12
CA THR A 11 -16.66 -50.03 7.39
C THR A 11 -15.25 -50.24 7.93
N LYS A 12 -14.34 -50.76 7.09
CA LYS A 12 -12.90 -50.77 7.38
C LYS A 12 -12.15 -49.79 6.47
N GLN A 13 -12.63 -48.55 6.38
CA GLN A 13 -11.68 -47.47 6.16
C GLN A 13 -10.86 -47.39 7.45
N ALA A 14 -9.66 -47.98 7.38
CA ALA A 14 -8.67 -47.91 8.44
C ALA A 14 -8.54 -46.44 8.85
N ILE A 15 -8.89 -46.15 10.10
CA ILE A 15 -8.50 -44.94 10.80
C ILE A 15 -6.97 -44.98 10.76
N LYS A 16 -6.38 -44.36 9.74
CA LYS A 16 -4.92 -44.21 9.64
C LYS A 16 -4.50 -43.44 10.87
N ALA A 17 -3.57 -44.04 11.64
CA ALA A 17 -3.00 -43.41 12.82
C ALA A 17 -2.67 -41.93 12.52
N PRO A 18 -3.03 -41.00 13.42
CA PRO A 18 -2.71 -39.59 13.22
C PRO A 18 -1.22 -39.44 12.98
N LEU A 19 -0.86 -38.63 12.01
CA LEU A 19 0.53 -38.29 11.73
C LEU A 19 1.21 -37.80 13.02
N PRO A 20 2.42 -38.27 13.34
CA PRO A 20 3.14 -37.73 14.48
C PRO A 20 3.20 -36.20 14.39
N LEU A 21 2.92 -35.50 15.48
CA LEU A 21 2.88 -34.03 15.56
C LEU A 21 4.09 -33.34 14.91
N TRP A 22 5.27 -33.94 15.04
CA TRP A 22 6.48 -33.38 14.43
C TRP A 22 6.48 -33.37 12.89
N LYS A 23 5.77 -34.28 12.22
CA LYS A 23 5.64 -34.29 10.76
C LYS A 23 4.76 -33.18 10.20
N ALA A 24 3.90 -32.60 11.04
CA ALA A 24 3.08 -31.45 10.68
C ALA A 24 3.71 -30.14 11.15
N SER A 25 4.46 -30.15 12.26
CA SER A 25 5.04 -28.95 12.88
C SER A 25 6.29 -28.45 12.13
N LEU A 26 7.15 -29.34 11.63
CA LEU A 26 8.34 -28.91 10.90
C LEU A 26 8.01 -28.18 9.58
N PRO A 27 7.12 -28.67 8.71
CA PRO A 27 6.68 -27.93 7.55
C PRO A 27 6.00 -26.60 7.93
N PHE A 28 5.27 -26.54 9.04
CA PHE A 28 4.63 -25.31 9.53
C PHE A 28 5.67 -24.26 9.91
N PHE A 29 6.66 -24.66 10.70
CA PHE A 29 7.75 -23.77 11.10
C PHE A 29 8.54 -23.26 9.90
N LEU A 30 8.91 -24.15 8.98
CA LEU A 30 9.62 -23.77 7.74
C LEU A 30 8.76 -22.78 6.90
N GLY A 31 7.49 -23.07 6.72
CA GLY A 31 6.56 -22.21 6.01
C GLY A 31 6.43 -20.84 6.68
N ALA A 32 6.33 -20.78 8.00
CA ALA A 32 6.24 -19.53 8.76
C ALA A 32 7.53 -18.70 8.63
N VAL A 33 8.70 -19.32 8.75
CA VAL A 33 10.00 -18.62 8.59
C VAL A 33 10.13 -18.04 7.20
N LEU A 34 9.86 -18.82 6.15
CA LEU A 34 9.94 -18.35 4.76
C LEU A 34 8.90 -17.24 4.48
N PHE A 35 7.69 -17.39 5.03
CA PHE A 35 6.64 -16.37 4.90
C PHE A 35 7.09 -15.04 5.51
N LEU A 36 7.58 -15.06 6.75
CA LEU A 36 8.07 -13.86 7.42
C LEU A 36 9.30 -13.27 6.70
N MET A 37 10.21 -14.09 6.21
CA MET A 37 11.36 -13.61 5.40
C MET A 37 10.87 -12.85 4.16
N VAL A 38 9.93 -13.39 3.41
CA VAL A 38 9.39 -12.70 2.21
C VAL A 38 8.66 -11.41 2.59
N CYS A 39 7.92 -11.40 3.70
CA CYS A 39 7.24 -10.18 4.17
C CYS A 39 8.19 -9.07 4.59
N LEU A 40 9.39 -9.39 5.06
CA LEU A 40 10.33 -8.46 5.70
C LEU A 40 11.52 -8.09 4.81
N CYS A 41 11.72 -8.77 3.68
CA CYS A 41 12.83 -8.47 2.79
C CYS A 41 12.63 -7.14 2.04
N SER A 42 13.71 -6.36 1.94
CA SER A 42 13.78 -5.22 1.01
C SER A 42 14.03 -5.70 -0.44
N ALA A 43 13.87 -4.81 -1.42
CA ALA A 43 14.12 -5.14 -2.83
C ALA A 43 15.54 -5.68 -3.07
N SER A 44 16.54 -5.14 -2.37
CA SER A 44 17.94 -5.57 -2.49
C SER A 44 18.21 -6.97 -1.92
N THR A 45 17.49 -7.38 -0.89
CA THR A 45 17.69 -8.66 -0.20
C THR A 45 16.75 -9.76 -0.70
N ILE A 46 15.63 -9.40 -1.34
CA ILE A 46 14.65 -10.37 -1.83
C ILE A 46 15.17 -11.19 -3.03
N LYS A 47 16.11 -10.66 -3.82
CA LYS A 47 16.64 -11.34 -5.01
C LYS A 47 17.18 -12.75 -4.69
N PRO A 48 18.07 -12.94 -3.68
CA PRO A 48 18.53 -14.29 -3.31
C PRO A 48 17.39 -15.20 -2.87
N ALA A 49 16.47 -14.71 -2.04
CA ALA A 49 15.31 -15.48 -1.60
C ALA A 49 14.39 -15.84 -2.77
N THR A 50 14.15 -14.92 -3.69
CA THR A 50 13.38 -15.14 -4.92
C THR A 50 14.05 -16.18 -5.82
N MET A 51 15.39 -16.15 -5.98
CA MET A 51 16.14 -17.15 -6.74
C MET A 51 15.96 -18.55 -6.16
N VAL A 52 16.11 -18.71 -4.84
CA VAL A 52 15.92 -20.01 -4.17
C VAL A 52 14.49 -20.52 -4.40
N LEU A 53 13.48 -19.65 -4.25
CA LEU A 53 12.09 -20.02 -4.48
C LEU A 53 11.82 -20.33 -5.97
N ALA A 54 12.31 -19.49 -6.87
CA ALA A 54 12.10 -19.65 -8.31
C ALA A 54 12.78 -20.91 -8.88
N VAL A 55 13.92 -21.32 -8.37
CA VAL A 55 14.56 -22.61 -8.72
C VAL A 55 13.87 -23.76 -8.01
N GLY A 56 13.57 -23.62 -6.72
CA GLY A 56 12.95 -24.67 -5.91
C GLY A 56 11.53 -25.02 -6.35
N VAL A 57 10.72 -24.04 -6.75
CA VAL A 57 9.31 -24.27 -7.18
C VAL A 57 9.22 -25.14 -8.43
N PRO A 58 9.98 -24.91 -9.52
CA PRO A 58 9.99 -25.84 -10.66
C PRO A 58 10.35 -27.27 -10.29
N ILE A 59 11.38 -27.45 -9.44
CA ILE A 59 11.79 -28.78 -8.97
C ILE A 59 10.67 -29.42 -8.13
N LEU A 60 10.10 -28.68 -7.18
CA LEU A 60 9.00 -29.17 -6.35
C LEU A 60 7.76 -29.48 -7.18
N THR A 61 7.47 -28.68 -8.19
CA THR A 61 6.34 -28.93 -9.11
C THR A 61 6.56 -30.20 -9.88
N PHE A 62 7.79 -30.47 -10.33
CA PHE A 62 8.15 -31.71 -11.04
C PHE A 62 8.08 -32.94 -10.11
N LEU A 63 8.60 -32.83 -8.86
CA LEU A 63 8.60 -33.93 -7.91
C LEU A 63 7.26 -34.19 -7.27
N CYS A 64 6.47 -33.14 -7.01
CA CYS A 64 5.21 -33.15 -6.28
C CYS A 64 4.02 -32.64 -7.11
N PHE A 65 4.13 -32.66 -8.45
CA PHE A 65 3.13 -32.05 -9.33
C PHE A 65 1.71 -32.60 -9.13
N THR A 66 1.56 -33.85 -8.74
CA THR A 66 0.25 -34.46 -8.45
C THR A 66 -0.45 -33.78 -7.26
N GLN A 67 0.30 -33.50 -6.20
CA GLN A 67 -0.24 -32.80 -5.02
C GLN A 67 -0.63 -31.35 -5.36
N LEU A 68 0.26 -30.63 -6.04
CA LEU A 68 0.02 -29.25 -6.44
C LEU A 68 -1.15 -29.15 -7.42
N ARG A 69 -1.16 -30.02 -8.44
CA ARG A 69 -2.24 -30.13 -9.42
C ARG A 69 -3.61 -30.36 -8.77
N ASP A 70 -3.66 -31.22 -7.75
CA ASP A 70 -4.91 -31.56 -7.08
C ASP A 70 -5.38 -30.45 -6.11
N ARG A 71 -4.55 -29.46 -5.82
CA ARG A 71 -4.83 -28.27 -5.00
C ARG A 71 -5.10 -27.00 -5.81
N MET A 72 -4.89 -27.05 -7.13
CA MET A 72 -5.17 -25.93 -8.01
C MET A 72 -6.67 -25.80 -8.32
N GLY A 73 -7.23 -24.64 -8.01
CA GLY A 73 -8.57 -24.22 -8.40
C GLY A 73 -8.54 -23.01 -9.34
N ILE A 74 -9.72 -22.60 -9.82
CA ILE A 74 -9.87 -21.45 -10.73
C ILE A 74 -9.24 -20.16 -10.14
N PRO A 75 -9.44 -19.81 -8.84
CA PRO A 75 -8.82 -18.61 -8.29
C PRO A 75 -7.29 -18.61 -8.38
N LEU A 76 -6.64 -19.75 -8.13
CA LEU A 76 -5.18 -19.85 -8.22
C LEU A 76 -4.68 -19.79 -9.68
N LEU A 77 -5.45 -20.31 -10.63
CA LEU A 77 -5.13 -20.19 -12.07
C LEU A 77 -5.29 -18.74 -12.57
N LEU A 78 -6.30 -18.03 -12.10
CA LEU A 78 -6.49 -16.61 -12.41
C LEU A 78 -5.38 -15.77 -11.77
N LEU A 79 -4.96 -16.09 -10.54
CA LEU A 79 -3.79 -15.46 -9.92
C LEU A 79 -2.53 -15.71 -10.76
N ALA A 80 -2.31 -16.93 -11.22
CA ALA A 80 -1.18 -17.24 -12.11
C ALA A 80 -1.23 -16.43 -13.42
N ALA A 81 -2.42 -16.16 -13.97
CA ALA A 81 -2.57 -15.32 -15.15
C ALA A 81 -2.24 -13.84 -14.87
N VAL A 82 -2.60 -13.32 -13.70
CA VAL A 82 -2.19 -11.97 -13.27
C VAL A 82 -0.67 -11.91 -13.14
N VAL A 83 -0.06 -12.82 -12.39
CA VAL A 83 1.41 -12.89 -12.22
C VAL A 83 2.14 -13.04 -13.55
N LEU A 84 1.58 -13.80 -14.50
CA LEU A 84 2.13 -13.93 -15.85
C LEU A 84 2.06 -12.61 -16.61
N MET A 85 0.95 -11.88 -16.52
CA MET A 85 0.80 -10.55 -17.16
C MET A 85 1.81 -9.56 -16.57
N ASP A 86 1.96 -9.53 -15.24
CA ASP A 86 2.96 -8.71 -14.56
C ASP A 86 4.37 -9.05 -15.05
N GLY A 87 4.71 -10.36 -15.15
CA GLY A 87 5.98 -10.81 -15.69
C GLY A 87 6.20 -10.42 -17.15
N ILE A 88 5.19 -10.52 -18.00
CA ILE A 88 5.26 -10.08 -19.41
C ILE A 88 5.48 -8.57 -19.46
N SER A 89 4.81 -7.80 -18.60
CA SER A 89 4.91 -6.36 -18.60
C SER A 89 6.33 -5.85 -18.32
N THR A 90 7.16 -6.61 -17.60
CA THR A 90 8.56 -6.27 -17.39
C THR A 90 9.41 -6.30 -18.67
N LEU A 91 8.93 -6.96 -19.73
CA LEU A 91 9.65 -7.08 -21.00
C LEU A 91 9.52 -5.85 -21.88
N TYR A 92 8.50 -5.03 -21.66
CA TYR A 92 8.24 -3.78 -22.39
C TYR A 92 8.14 -2.56 -21.48
N ALA A 93 8.47 -2.73 -20.19
CA ALA A 93 8.40 -1.65 -19.22
C ALA A 93 9.29 -0.47 -19.60
N VAL A 94 8.80 0.75 -19.39
CA VAL A 94 9.55 1.99 -19.63
C VAL A 94 10.82 2.06 -18.79
N SER A 95 10.86 1.43 -17.61
CA SER A 95 12.08 1.24 -16.84
C SER A 95 12.22 -0.21 -16.41
N GLY A 96 13.24 -0.90 -16.94
CA GLY A 96 13.54 -2.29 -16.59
C GLY A 96 13.90 -2.45 -15.11
N LYS A 97 14.63 -1.51 -14.53
CA LYS A 97 15.03 -1.49 -13.12
C LYS A 97 13.82 -1.46 -12.17
N PHE A 98 12.92 -0.49 -12.33
CA PHE A 98 11.71 -0.39 -11.51
C PHE A 98 10.78 -1.60 -11.73
N ALA A 99 10.65 -2.05 -12.99
CA ALA A 99 9.85 -3.23 -13.32
C ALA A 99 10.38 -4.49 -12.62
N LEU A 100 11.69 -4.68 -12.58
CA LEU A 100 12.28 -5.80 -11.87
C LEU A 100 11.97 -5.77 -10.39
N TYR A 101 12.15 -4.62 -9.73
CA TYR A 101 11.91 -4.48 -8.29
C TYR A 101 10.44 -4.69 -7.93
N GLU A 102 9.52 -4.16 -8.70
CA GLU A 102 8.09 -4.37 -8.47
C GLU A 102 7.67 -5.82 -8.72
N PHE A 103 8.13 -6.45 -9.82
CA PHE A 103 7.77 -7.82 -10.12
C PHE A 103 8.39 -8.85 -9.16
N LEU A 104 9.58 -8.59 -8.59
CA LEU A 104 10.19 -9.48 -7.60
C LEU A 104 9.30 -9.75 -6.39
N LYS A 105 8.54 -8.73 -5.95
CA LYS A 105 7.57 -8.86 -4.85
C LYS A 105 6.47 -9.87 -5.21
N VAL A 106 5.91 -9.72 -6.39
CA VAL A 106 4.84 -10.57 -6.93
C VAL A 106 5.36 -12.00 -7.12
N LEU A 107 6.52 -12.14 -7.76
CA LEU A 107 7.14 -13.45 -8.04
C LEU A 107 7.48 -14.20 -6.75
N ALA A 108 8.13 -13.54 -5.77
CA ALA A 108 8.48 -14.17 -4.49
C ALA A 108 7.24 -14.63 -3.73
N SER A 109 6.19 -13.79 -3.68
CA SER A 109 4.94 -14.11 -3.02
C SER A 109 4.19 -15.26 -3.69
N PHE A 110 4.19 -15.30 -5.01
CA PHE A 110 3.58 -16.40 -5.78
C PHE A 110 4.34 -17.71 -5.57
N CYS A 111 5.67 -17.69 -5.67
CA CYS A 111 6.53 -18.86 -5.42
C CYS A 111 6.34 -19.39 -4.00
N LEU A 112 6.26 -18.49 -3.01
CA LEU A 112 6.00 -18.87 -1.62
C LEU A 112 4.68 -19.61 -1.46
N VAL A 113 3.59 -19.09 -2.04
CA VAL A 113 2.27 -19.73 -1.96
C VAL A 113 2.25 -21.09 -2.63
N LEU A 114 2.88 -21.24 -3.80
CA LEU A 114 3.04 -22.55 -4.45
C LEU A 114 3.85 -23.51 -3.58
N PHE A 115 4.91 -23.04 -2.95
CA PHE A 115 5.72 -23.82 -2.00
C PHE A 115 4.89 -24.27 -0.79
N LEU A 116 4.12 -23.37 -0.16
CA LEU A 116 3.24 -23.70 0.95
C LEU A 116 2.18 -24.74 0.58
N LEU A 117 1.60 -24.60 -0.63
CA LEU A 117 0.67 -25.59 -1.17
C LEU A 117 1.33 -26.95 -1.38
N ALA A 118 2.60 -26.98 -1.83
CA ALA A 118 3.32 -28.23 -2.05
C ALA A 118 3.68 -28.96 -0.76
N ILE A 119 4.12 -28.23 0.29
CA ILE A 119 4.56 -28.82 1.55
C ILE A 119 3.41 -29.08 2.55
N ALA A 120 2.23 -28.46 2.36
CA ALA A 120 1.11 -28.61 3.25
C ALA A 120 0.72 -30.09 3.41
N PRO A 121 0.48 -30.59 4.65
CA PRO A 121 0.21 -32.01 4.90
C PRO A 121 -1.02 -32.49 4.15
N GLY A 122 -0.94 -33.66 3.50
CA GLY A 122 -2.05 -34.27 2.75
C GLY A 122 -2.80 -35.38 3.48
N LYS A 123 -2.26 -35.88 4.60
CA LYS A 123 -2.86 -37.00 5.37
C LYS A 123 -2.94 -36.64 6.85
N GLY A 124 -4.16 -36.66 7.39
CA GLY A 124 -4.41 -36.44 8.82
C GLY A 124 -4.52 -34.97 9.25
N VAL A 125 -4.07 -34.01 8.45
CA VAL A 125 -4.24 -32.57 8.64
C VAL A 125 -4.92 -32.01 7.40
N GLN A 126 -5.89 -31.13 7.59
CA GLN A 126 -6.56 -30.44 6.48
C GLN A 126 -5.66 -29.29 5.98
N PRO A 127 -5.23 -29.30 4.71
CA PRO A 127 -4.27 -28.32 4.21
C PRO A 127 -4.78 -26.89 4.24
N ASP A 128 -6.08 -26.68 4.06
CA ASP A 128 -6.77 -25.41 4.16
C ASP A 128 -6.66 -24.81 5.58
N ARG A 129 -6.92 -25.59 6.62
CA ARG A 129 -6.77 -25.15 8.01
C ARG A 129 -5.31 -24.88 8.35
N TRP A 130 -4.41 -25.71 7.86
CA TRP A 130 -2.97 -25.55 8.07
C TRP A 130 -2.47 -24.23 7.50
N ILE A 131 -2.86 -23.88 6.25
CA ILE A 131 -2.48 -22.61 5.62
C ILE A 131 -3.16 -21.45 6.33
N ALA A 132 -4.47 -21.52 6.62
CA ALA A 132 -5.18 -20.43 7.30
C ALA A 132 -4.56 -20.13 8.69
N THR A 133 -4.22 -21.16 9.48
CA THR A 133 -3.55 -21.00 10.78
C THR A 133 -2.13 -20.42 10.60
N LEU A 134 -1.41 -20.79 9.54
CA LEU A 134 -0.10 -20.23 9.25
C LEU A 134 -0.19 -18.71 8.99
N LEU A 135 -1.10 -18.29 8.12
CA LEU A 135 -1.32 -16.86 7.82
C LEU A 135 -1.71 -16.08 9.07
N GLU A 136 -2.68 -16.61 9.84
CA GLU A 136 -3.13 -16.02 11.12
C GLU A 136 -1.95 -15.86 12.11
N THR A 137 -1.13 -16.92 12.26
CA THR A 137 0.00 -16.93 13.19
C THR A 137 1.10 -15.97 12.77
N CYS A 138 1.42 -15.91 11.49
CA CYS A 138 2.45 -14.98 10.98
C CYS A 138 2.05 -13.51 11.20
N ALA A 139 0.80 -13.16 10.94
CA ALA A 139 0.27 -11.83 11.25
C ALA A 139 0.29 -11.55 12.76
N ALA A 140 -0.07 -12.53 13.59
CA ALA A 140 -0.04 -12.41 15.05
C ALA A 140 1.39 -12.22 15.58
N LEU A 141 2.39 -12.89 15.00
CA LEU A 141 3.80 -12.67 15.38
C LEU A 141 4.27 -11.24 15.03
N ALA A 142 3.90 -10.73 13.86
CA ALA A 142 4.17 -9.35 13.50
C ALA A 142 3.46 -8.37 14.45
N SER A 143 2.20 -8.64 14.82
CA SER A 143 1.44 -7.86 15.80
C SER A 143 2.07 -7.88 17.18
N LEU A 144 2.56 -9.02 17.63
CA LEU A 144 3.24 -9.18 18.93
C LEU A 144 4.54 -8.35 18.97
N VAL A 145 5.36 -8.46 17.93
CA VAL A 145 6.60 -7.65 17.83
C VAL A 145 6.26 -6.17 17.86
N SER A 146 5.24 -5.74 17.12
CA SER A 146 4.81 -4.34 17.04
C SER A 146 4.29 -3.80 18.39
N ILE A 147 3.49 -4.57 19.09
CA ILE A 147 2.99 -4.19 20.44
C ILE A 147 4.15 -4.14 21.44
N ASP A 148 5.12 -5.07 21.35
CA ASP A 148 6.30 -5.04 22.21
C ASP A 148 7.25 -3.86 21.89
N MET A 149 7.31 -3.38 20.65
CA MET A 149 8.02 -2.15 20.30
C MET A 149 7.50 -0.93 21.06
N LEU A 150 6.20 -0.89 21.37
CA LEU A 150 5.56 0.15 22.19
C LEU A 150 5.66 -0.13 23.68
N SER A 151 6.21 -1.28 24.09
CA SER A 151 6.18 -1.76 25.47
C SER A 151 7.58 -1.95 26.05
N THR A 152 7.96 -3.20 26.28
CA THR A 152 9.20 -3.58 26.95
C THR A 152 10.40 -3.67 26.05
N ARG A 153 10.18 -3.89 24.76
CA ARG A 153 11.16 -4.22 23.72
C ARG A 153 11.95 -5.51 24.00
N TRP A 154 11.48 -6.37 24.90
CA TRP A 154 12.15 -7.61 25.21
C TRP A 154 12.08 -8.65 24.09
N ILE A 155 10.99 -8.64 23.33
CA ILE A 155 10.77 -9.55 22.19
C ILE A 155 11.24 -8.87 20.90
N SER A 156 10.88 -7.61 20.70
CA SER A 156 11.17 -6.89 19.44
C SER A 156 12.67 -6.68 19.24
N THR A 157 13.43 -6.24 20.25
CA THR A 157 14.87 -6.00 20.10
C THR A 157 15.64 -7.21 19.57
N PRO A 158 15.58 -8.42 20.20
CA PRO A 158 16.31 -9.56 19.66
C PRO A 158 15.77 -10.07 18.31
N VAL A 159 14.47 -9.90 18.03
CA VAL A 159 13.89 -10.27 16.73
C VAL A 159 14.40 -9.32 15.65
N LEU A 160 14.37 -8.01 15.88
CA LEU A 160 14.89 -7.01 14.92
C LEU A 160 16.37 -7.21 14.67
N ALA A 161 17.20 -7.36 15.72
CA ALA A 161 18.63 -7.63 15.57
C ALA A 161 18.94 -8.95 14.83
N LEU A 162 18.04 -9.94 14.88
CA LEU A 162 18.16 -11.14 14.08
C LEU A 162 17.82 -10.87 12.61
N LEU A 163 16.77 -10.10 12.36
CA LEU A 163 16.31 -9.77 11.00
C LEU A 163 17.32 -8.89 10.26
N GLU A 164 17.94 -7.92 10.93
CA GLU A 164 19.00 -7.04 10.38
C GLU A 164 20.15 -7.81 9.74
N ARG A 165 20.44 -9.02 10.22
CA ARG A 165 21.48 -9.88 9.62
C ARG A 165 21.14 -10.40 8.22
N PHE A 166 19.88 -10.36 7.85
CA PHE A 166 19.36 -10.95 6.61
C PHE A 166 18.66 -9.95 5.70
N THR A 167 18.30 -8.78 6.22
CA THR A 167 17.47 -7.81 5.53
C THR A 167 18.07 -6.41 5.60
N GLN A 168 17.28 -5.42 5.95
CA GLN A 168 17.67 -4.02 6.11
C GLN A 168 17.92 -3.66 7.58
N ASP A 169 18.48 -2.48 7.82
CA ASP A 169 18.65 -1.94 9.17
C ASP A 169 17.30 -1.53 9.76
N TYR A 170 16.93 -2.18 10.87
CA TYR A 170 15.73 -1.87 11.65
C TYR A 170 16.02 -1.07 12.92
N SER A 171 17.26 -0.68 13.17
CA SER A 171 17.64 0.02 14.41
C SER A 171 16.93 1.36 14.61
N ALA A 172 16.59 2.03 13.50
CA ALA A 172 15.90 3.32 13.50
C ALA A 172 14.36 3.19 13.62
N LEU A 173 13.78 1.98 13.55
CA LEU A 173 12.34 1.81 13.59
C LEU A 173 11.76 2.14 14.96
N SER A 174 10.90 3.16 15.00
CA SER A 174 10.09 3.48 16.18
C SER A 174 8.88 2.56 16.33
N GLY A 175 8.38 1.99 15.21
CA GLY A 175 7.15 1.23 15.13
C GLY A 175 5.88 2.10 15.15
N VAL A 176 6.05 3.43 15.14
CA VAL A 176 4.96 4.40 15.20
C VAL A 176 5.22 5.55 14.22
N GLU A 177 4.24 5.89 13.40
CA GLU A 177 4.24 7.04 12.51
C GLU A 177 3.60 8.23 13.20
N ALA A 178 4.26 9.39 13.15
CA ALA A 178 3.79 10.66 13.72
C ALA A 178 3.28 10.57 15.18
N GLY A 179 3.83 9.64 15.97
CA GLY A 179 3.46 9.45 17.39
C GLY A 179 2.05 8.91 17.64
N VAL A 180 1.28 8.53 16.61
CA VAL A 180 -0.15 8.19 16.76
C VAL A 180 -0.61 6.94 16.01
N ARG A 181 0.19 6.38 15.10
CA ARG A 181 -0.20 5.23 14.26
C ARG A 181 0.85 4.12 14.34
N MET A 182 0.41 2.89 14.64
CA MET A 182 1.32 1.74 14.63
C MET A 182 1.65 1.34 13.19
N THR A 183 2.94 1.42 12.82
CA THR A 183 3.44 1.00 11.51
C THR A 183 3.98 -0.42 11.49
N SER A 184 4.31 -0.96 12.67
CA SER A 184 5.00 -2.23 12.78
C SER A 184 6.40 -2.17 12.14
N ILE A 185 6.96 -3.36 11.94
CA ILE A 185 8.16 -3.59 11.12
C ILE A 185 7.92 -3.40 9.62
N PHE A 186 6.69 -3.10 9.21
CA PHE A 186 6.32 -2.87 7.80
C PHE A 186 6.41 -1.39 7.37
N GLU A 187 6.73 -0.48 8.28
CA GLU A 187 6.90 0.96 8.07
C GLU A 187 5.67 1.69 7.50
N ASN A 188 4.60 0.96 7.18
CA ASN A 188 3.38 1.51 6.61
C ASN A 188 2.13 1.00 7.37
N PRO A 189 1.39 1.90 8.05
CA PRO A 189 0.23 1.51 8.87
C PRO A 189 -0.93 0.97 8.03
N ASN A 190 -1.09 1.39 6.77
CA ASN A 190 -2.17 0.90 5.91
C ASN A 190 -1.90 -0.53 5.44
N VAL A 191 -0.65 -0.83 5.07
CA VAL A 191 -0.20 -2.18 4.71
C VAL A 191 -0.33 -3.11 5.93
N PHE A 192 0.12 -2.66 7.10
CA PHE A 192 -0.01 -3.43 8.34
C PHE A 192 -1.47 -3.73 8.66
N ALA A 193 -2.36 -2.72 8.64
CA ALA A 193 -3.79 -2.90 8.82
C ALA A 193 -4.39 -3.90 7.80
N GLY A 194 -3.93 -3.84 6.54
CA GLY A 194 -4.32 -4.80 5.51
C GLY A 194 -4.00 -6.24 5.88
N CYS A 195 -2.76 -6.49 6.32
CA CYS A 195 -2.30 -7.83 6.71
C CYS A 195 -3.06 -8.37 7.92
N VAL A 196 -3.14 -7.58 9.00
CA VAL A 196 -3.82 -8.03 10.23
C VAL A 196 -5.34 -8.07 10.07
N GLY A 197 -5.93 -7.25 9.18
CA GLY A 197 -7.35 -7.31 8.83
C GLY A 197 -7.74 -8.64 8.16
N ILE A 198 -6.92 -9.14 7.24
CA ILE A 198 -7.06 -10.49 6.66
C ILE A 198 -7.02 -11.54 7.79
N ALA A 199 -6.04 -11.44 8.71
CA ALA A 199 -5.88 -12.38 9.79
C ALA A 199 -7.07 -12.37 10.77
N VAL A 200 -7.62 -11.20 11.12
CA VAL A 200 -8.84 -11.06 11.93
C VAL A 200 -10.01 -11.83 11.32
N LEU A 201 -10.24 -11.67 10.03
CA LEU A 201 -11.34 -12.37 9.35
C LEU A 201 -11.09 -13.89 9.25
N LEU A 202 -9.85 -14.32 9.01
CA LEU A 202 -9.48 -15.75 9.04
C LEU A 202 -9.63 -16.34 10.44
N SER A 203 -9.23 -15.62 11.50
CA SER A 203 -9.38 -16.04 12.90
C SER A 203 -10.85 -16.33 13.25
N LEU A 204 -11.77 -15.45 12.83
CA LEU A 204 -13.21 -15.67 13.02
C LEU A 204 -13.70 -16.97 12.35
N GLY A 205 -13.22 -17.26 11.13
CA GLY A 205 -13.51 -18.52 10.45
C GLY A 205 -12.90 -19.74 11.12
N LEU A 206 -11.67 -19.63 11.62
CA LEU A 206 -10.96 -20.71 12.33
C LEU A 206 -11.63 -21.02 13.68
N ILE A 207 -12.06 -20.01 14.43
CA ILE A 207 -12.83 -20.16 15.67
C ILE A 207 -14.13 -20.94 15.40
N GLN A 208 -14.87 -20.57 14.34
CA GLN A 208 -16.12 -21.27 13.97
C GLN A 208 -15.89 -22.72 13.51
N SER A 209 -14.68 -23.04 13.03
CA SER A 209 -14.28 -24.37 12.56
C SER A 209 -13.55 -25.20 13.60
N SER A 210 -13.25 -24.67 14.80
CA SER A 210 -12.51 -25.33 15.87
C SER A 210 -13.22 -26.56 16.36
N LYS A 211 -12.47 -27.68 16.54
CA LYS A 211 -13.01 -28.97 16.98
C LYS A 211 -12.92 -29.15 18.50
N THR A 212 -12.02 -28.43 19.15
CA THR A 212 -11.80 -28.52 20.61
C THR A 212 -11.85 -27.13 21.22
N ASN A 213 -12.18 -27.08 22.53
CA ASN A 213 -12.17 -25.80 23.25
C ASN A 213 -10.77 -25.18 23.31
N TRP A 214 -9.72 -26.00 23.38
CA TRP A 214 -8.34 -25.51 23.40
C TRP A 214 -7.97 -24.82 22.08
N GLU A 215 -8.27 -25.46 20.96
CA GLU A 215 -8.07 -24.88 19.64
C GLU A 215 -8.83 -23.54 19.48
N LYS A 216 -10.10 -23.50 19.91
CA LYS A 216 -10.90 -22.28 19.94
C LYS A 216 -10.20 -21.16 20.73
N ARG A 217 -9.65 -21.46 21.91
CA ARG A 217 -8.96 -20.47 22.75
C ARG A 217 -7.70 -19.94 22.11
N ILE A 218 -6.91 -20.78 21.44
CA ILE A 218 -5.72 -20.33 20.70
C ILE A 218 -6.14 -19.31 19.65
N HIS A 219 -7.11 -19.62 18.79
CA HIS A 219 -7.57 -18.68 17.76
C HIS A 219 -8.22 -17.42 18.35
N GLN A 220 -8.81 -17.46 19.53
CA GLN A 220 -9.32 -16.26 20.22
C GLN A 220 -8.19 -15.35 20.70
N VAL A 221 -7.10 -15.89 21.21
CA VAL A 221 -5.90 -15.11 21.57
C VAL A 221 -5.28 -14.48 20.34
N LEU A 222 -5.14 -15.23 19.23
CA LEU A 222 -4.61 -14.71 17.97
C LEU A 222 -5.55 -13.65 17.34
N LEU A 223 -6.86 -13.85 17.44
CA LEU A 223 -7.87 -12.86 17.05
C LEU A 223 -7.69 -11.56 17.82
N PHE A 224 -7.59 -11.62 19.14
CA PHE A 224 -7.44 -10.43 19.97
C PHE A 224 -6.15 -9.68 19.66
N LEU A 225 -5.04 -10.39 19.50
CA LEU A 225 -3.74 -9.82 19.15
C LEU A 225 -3.78 -9.08 17.81
N ASN A 226 -4.31 -9.72 16.77
CA ASN A 226 -4.45 -9.12 15.44
C ASN A 226 -5.47 -7.96 15.43
N ALA A 227 -6.57 -8.08 16.17
CA ALA A 227 -7.59 -7.03 16.25
C ALA A 227 -7.08 -5.78 17.00
N LEU A 228 -6.31 -5.97 18.09
CA LEU A 228 -5.68 -4.87 18.83
C LEU A 228 -4.68 -4.14 17.95
N ALA A 229 -3.83 -4.86 17.23
CA ALA A 229 -2.89 -4.30 16.29
C ALA A 229 -3.59 -3.55 15.12
N PHE A 230 -4.71 -4.12 14.62
CA PHE A 230 -5.53 -3.46 13.59
C PHE A 230 -6.07 -2.11 14.05
N VAL A 231 -6.61 -2.04 15.25
CA VAL A 231 -7.14 -0.78 15.82
C VAL A 231 -6.02 0.24 16.01
N LEU A 232 -4.86 -0.19 16.54
CA LEU A 232 -3.69 0.69 16.78
C LEU A 232 -3.03 1.21 15.48
N ALA A 233 -3.24 0.56 14.35
CA ALA A 233 -2.76 1.04 13.05
C ALA A 233 -3.52 2.29 12.55
N PHE A 234 -4.70 2.58 13.08
CA PHE A 234 -5.54 3.76 12.74
C PHE A 234 -5.70 4.00 11.23
N SER A 235 -5.81 2.95 10.44
CA SER A 235 -6.06 3.07 9.00
C SER A 235 -7.55 3.29 8.72
N MET A 236 -7.94 4.48 8.30
CA MET A 236 -9.34 4.80 8.00
C MET A 236 -9.89 3.96 6.84
N GLY A 237 -9.10 3.80 5.76
CA GLY A 237 -9.48 2.97 4.61
C GLY A 237 -9.71 1.51 5.00
N ALA A 238 -8.77 0.91 5.73
CA ALA A 238 -8.91 -0.45 6.23
C ALA A 238 -10.10 -0.60 7.20
N THR A 239 -10.33 0.39 8.09
CA THR A 239 -11.46 0.38 9.04
C THR A 239 -12.80 0.43 8.33
N GLY A 240 -12.95 1.28 7.31
CA GLY A 240 -14.17 1.34 6.50
C GLY A 240 -14.44 0.02 5.77
N THR A 241 -13.41 -0.54 5.15
CA THR A 241 -13.55 -1.78 4.38
C THR A 241 -13.77 -3.02 5.25
N ILE A 242 -13.16 -3.11 6.44
CA ILE A 242 -13.39 -4.25 7.36
C ILE A 242 -14.81 -4.21 7.95
N ALA A 243 -15.38 -3.01 8.16
CA ALA A 243 -16.78 -2.89 8.60
C ALA A 243 -17.75 -3.48 7.55
N VAL A 244 -17.52 -3.20 6.26
CA VAL A 244 -18.29 -3.82 5.16
C VAL A 244 -18.03 -5.33 5.10
N ALA A 245 -16.79 -5.76 5.29
CA ALA A 245 -16.44 -7.19 5.32
C ALA A 245 -17.12 -7.93 6.49
N PHE A 246 -17.28 -7.33 7.66
CA PHE A 246 -18.03 -7.92 8.78
C PHE A 246 -19.52 -8.10 8.46
N LEU A 247 -20.12 -7.14 7.76
CA LEU A 247 -21.50 -7.33 7.26
C LEU A 247 -21.59 -8.48 6.25
N ALA A 248 -20.61 -8.56 5.34
CA ALA A 248 -20.53 -9.66 4.38
C ALA A 248 -20.34 -11.00 5.10
N LEU A 249 -19.50 -11.05 6.14
CA LEU A 249 -19.29 -12.25 6.97
C LEU A 249 -20.60 -12.73 7.61
N LEU A 250 -21.34 -11.82 8.25
CA LEU A 250 -22.64 -12.13 8.87
C LEU A 250 -23.68 -12.56 7.83
N ALA A 251 -23.67 -11.95 6.65
CA ALA A 251 -24.60 -12.30 5.55
C ALA A 251 -24.29 -13.69 4.98
N LEU A 252 -23.01 -14.02 4.83
CA LEU A 252 -22.54 -15.30 4.29
C LEU A 252 -22.63 -16.45 5.31
N GLU A 253 -22.60 -16.17 6.61
CA GLU A 253 -22.65 -17.18 7.67
C GLU A 253 -24.02 -17.86 7.73
N GLN A 254 -24.06 -19.08 8.26
CA GLN A 254 -25.29 -19.84 8.54
C GLN A 254 -26.12 -19.13 9.60
N LYS A 255 -27.45 -19.15 9.45
CA LYS A 255 -28.35 -18.38 10.32
C LYS A 255 -28.21 -18.72 11.79
N GLU A 256 -27.93 -19.97 12.08
CA GLU A 256 -27.80 -20.55 13.45
C GLU A 256 -26.54 -20.00 14.14
N LYS A 257 -25.47 -19.73 13.36
CA LYS A 257 -24.17 -19.29 13.87
C LYS A 257 -24.00 -17.77 13.94
N ARG A 258 -24.87 -17.00 13.27
CA ARG A 258 -24.76 -15.52 13.19
C ARG A 258 -24.75 -14.84 14.55
N ALA A 259 -25.58 -15.32 15.48
CA ALA A 259 -25.65 -14.74 16.82
C ALA A 259 -24.32 -14.87 17.56
N GLY A 260 -23.77 -16.09 17.62
CA GLY A 260 -22.49 -16.32 18.30
C GLY A 260 -21.33 -15.56 17.64
N LEU A 261 -21.34 -15.48 16.31
CA LEU A 261 -20.33 -14.71 15.58
C LEU A 261 -20.42 -13.22 15.89
N LEU A 262 -21.61 -12.62 15.84
CA LEU A 262 -21.81 -11.20 16.15
C LEU A 262 -21.41 -10.87 17.60
N ILE A 263 -21.77 -11.72 18.55
CA ILE A 263 -21.41 -11.52 19.96
C ILE A 263 -19.89 -11.53 20.11
N LEU A 264 -19.20 -12.52 19.53
CA LEU A 264 -17.73 -12.60 19.56
C LEU A 264 -17.09 -11.36 18.90
N MET A 265 -17.62 -10.87 17.78
CA MET A 265 -17.14 -9.66 17.13
C MET A 265 -17.31 -8.43 18.03
N LEU A 266 -18.45 -8.29 18.70
CA LEU A 266 -18.71 -7.18 19.64
C LEU A 266 -17.81 -7.26 20.88
N GLU A 267 -17.65 -8.45 21.48
CA GLU A 267 -16.74 -8.68 22.60
C GLU A 267 -15.30 -8.29 22.22
N THR A 268 -14.84 -8.73 21.04
CA THR A 268 -13.51 -8.39 20.53
C THR A 268 -13.38 -6.89 20.30
N LEU A 269 -14.36 -6.26 19.63
CA LEU A 269 -14.34 -4.84 19.31
C LEU A 269 -14.28 -3.96 20.57
N VAL A 270 -15.17 -4.19 21.53
CA VAL A 270 -15.23 -3.38 22.76
C VAL A 270 -13.92 -3.52 23.53
N LEU A 271 -13.42 -4.73 23.68
CA LEU A 271 -12.20 -4.98 24.44
C LEU A 271 -10.95 -4.40 23.76
N THR A 272 -10.85 -4.52 22.42
CA THR A 272 -9.75 -3.92 21.67
C THR A 272 -9.78 -2.40 21.69
N LEU A 273 -10.95 -1.77 21.62
CA LEU A 273 -11.08 -0.31 21.73
C LEU A 273 -10.65 0.21 23.10
N VAL A 274 -11.04 -0.48 24.19
CA VAL A 274 -10.61 -0.12 25.55
C VAL A 274 -9.10 -0.26 25.70
N CYS A 275 -8.52 -1.38 25.25
CA CYS A 275 -7.07 -1.60 25.33
C CYS A 275 -6.31 -0.61 24.43
N ALA A 276 -6.79 -0.34 23.21
CA ALA A 276 -6.18 0.61 22.31
C ALA A 276 -6.19 2.04 22.88
N ALA A 277 -7.30 2.45 23.51
CA ALA A 277 -7.38 3.76 24.18
C ALA A 277 -6.35 3.86 25.32
N LEU A 278 -6.22 2.83 26.17
CA LEU A 278 -5.21 2.79 27.23
C LEU A 278 -3.78 2.86 26.70
N ILE A 279 -3.48 2.13 25.63
CA ILE A 279 -2.15 2.14 24.99
C ILE A 279 -1.88 3.51 24.37
N SER A 280 -2.84 4.09 23.64
CA SER A 280 -2.68 5.40 22.99
C SER A 280 -2.42 6.51 24.01
N MET A 281 -3.09 6.48 25.17
CA MET A 281 -2.90 7.48 26.23
C MET A 281 -1.58 7.36 26.99
N THR A 282 -0.92 6.18 26.92
CA THR A 282 0.24 5.90 27.78
C THR A 282 1.54 5.66 27.02
N SER A 283 1.47 5.28 25.74
CA SER A 283 2.64 4.73 25.04
C SER A 283 2.93 5.39 23.68
N PHE A 284 2.03 6.21 23.14
CA PHE A 284 2.27 6.87 21.84
C PHE A 284 3.01 8.21 21.96
N GLU A 285 2.77 9.01 23.00
CA GLU A 285 3.26 10.40 23.04
C GLU A 285 4.74 10.55 23.30
N VAL A 286 5.34 9.75 24.15
CA VAL A 286 6.79 9.74 24.38
C VAL A 286 7.24 8.37 24.87
N TRP A 287 8.01 7.66 24.07
CA TRP A 287 8.67 6.48 24.58
C TRP A 287 9.80 6.89 25.54
N SER A 288 9.55 6.89 26.84
CA SER A 288 10.47 7.32 27.91
C SER A 288 11.04 6.15 28.70
N GLY A 289 10.98 4.93 28.18
CA GLY A 289 11.47 3.72 28.85
C GLY A 289 10.46 2.57 28.85
N VAL A 290 10.70 1.54 29.65
CA VAL A 290 9.88 0.33 29.70
C VAL A 290 8.44 0.65 30.11
N GLN A 291 7.50 0.40 29.18
CA GLN A 291 6.07 0.60 29.37
C GLN A 291 5.37 -0.77 29.40
N PRO A 292 4.95 -1.30 30.56
CA PRO A 292 4.33 -2.64 30.62
C PRO A 292 2.90 -2.69 30.10
N ILE A 293 2.23 -1.54 29.96
CA ILE A 293 0.79 -1.44 29.65
C ILE A 293 0.41 -2.15 28.33
N PRO A 294 1.12 -1.99 27.21
CA PRO A 294 0.72 -2.67 25.97
C PRO A 294 0.72 -4.20 26.09
N LEU A 295 1.75 -4.79 26.69
CA LEU A 295 1.80 -6.24 26.92
C LEU A 295 0.79 -6.71 27.97
N LEU A 296 0.54 -5.92 29.01
CA LEU A 296 -0.53 -6.22 29.99
C LEU A 296 -1.91 -6.17 29.33
N CYS A 297 -2.19 -5.18 28.50
CA CYS A 297 -3.42 -5.12 27.70
C CYS A 297 -3.57 -6.35 26.81
N LEU A 298 -2.49 -6.81 26.18
CA LEU A 298 -2.52 -8.02 25.37
C LEU A 298 -2.84 -9.27 26.21
N LEU A 299 -2.14 -9.50 27.31
CA LEU A 299 -2.31 -10.70 28.14
C LEU A 299 -3.67 -10.72 28.84
N VAL A 300 -4.00 -9.61 29.52
CA VAL A 300 -5.26 -9.50 30.29
C VAL A 300 -6.46 -9.46 29.33
N GLY A 301 -6.37 -8.70 28.22
CA GLY A 301 -7.40 -8.62 27.22
C GLY A 301 -7.70 -9.97 26.56
N SER A 302 -6.66 -10.73 26.20
CA SER A 302 -6.84 -12.09 25.68
C SER A 302 -7.55 -13.03 26.70
N ALA A 303 -7.17 -12.96 27.98
CA ALA A 303 -7.79 -13.74 29.03
C ALA A 303 -9.25 -13.33 29.23
N ILE A 304 -9.55 -12.04 29.27
CA ILE A 304 -10.92 -11.52 29.40
C ILE A 304 -11.78 -11.95 28.21
N LEU A 305 -11.28 -11.83 26.94
CA LEU A 305 -12.03 -12.28 25.76
C LEU A 305 -12.40 -13.76 25.85
N CYS A 306 -11.43 -14.62 26.24
CA CYS A 306 -11.68 -16.02 26.42
C CYS A 306 -12.72 -16.29 27.52
N GLY A 307 -12.70 -15.52 28.61
CA GLY A 307 -13.68 -15.60 29.71
C GLY A 307 -15.07 -15.11 29.29
N MET A 308 -15.16 -13.95 28.65
CA MET A 308 -16.42 -13.36 28.16
C MET A 308 -17.14 -14.33 27.20
N ASP A 309 -16.47 -14.86 26.20
CA ASP A 309 -17.04 -15.83 25.27
C ASP A 309 -17.51 -17.11 26.01
N HIS A 310 -16.82 -17.51 27.09
CA HIS A 310 -17.22 -18.69 27.85
C HIS A 310 -18.47 -18.47 28.70
N TRP A 311 -18.50 -17.37 29.48
CA TRP A 311 -19.54 -17.14 30.47
C TRP A 311 -20.72 -16.29 29.96
N LEU A 312 -20.50 -15.42 28.98
CA LEU A 312 -21.53 -14.54 28.41
C LEU A 312 -21.88 -14.92 26.97
N GLY A 313 -20.90 -14.94 26.08
CA GLY A 313 -21.12 -15.12 24.66
C GLY A 313 -21.75 -16.47 24.32
N GLY A 314 -21.26 -17.56 24.89
CA GLY A 314 -21.79 -18.89 24.66
C GLY A 314 -23.27 -19.07 25.12
N PRO A 315 -23.65 -18.74 26.34
CA PRO A 315 -25.04 -18.73 26.77
C PRO A 315 -25.95 -17.81 25.98
N LEU A 316 -25.51 -16.57 25.70
CA LEU A 316 -26.29 -15.58 24.95
C LEU A 316 -26.51 -16.01 23.49
N SER A 317 -25.51 -16.58 22.84
CA SER A 317 -25.61 -17.08 21.46
C SER A 317 -26.65 -18.17 21.32
N LYS A 318 -26.74 -19.09 22.29
CA LYS A 318 -27.77 -20.15 22.34
C LYS A 318 -29.18 -19.57 22.47
N HIS A 319 -29.33 -18.52 23.31
CA HIS A 319 -30.63 -17.87 23.50
C HIS A 319 -31.09 -17.13 22.21
N MET A 320 -30.16 -16.64 21.41
CA MET A 320 -30.43 -15.90 20.17
C MET A 320 -30.40 -16.80 18.92
N GLU A 321 -30.22 -18.09 19.06
CA GLU A 321 -30.22 -19.05 17.95
C GLU A 321 -31.53 -19.02 17.15
N GLY A 322 -31.43 -19.10 15.83
CA GLY A 322 -32.58 -18.98 14.90
C GLY A 322 -33.04 -17.56 14.54
N ARG A 323 -32.55 -16.52 15.25
CA ARG A 323 -32.89 -15.10 14.97
C ARG A 323 -31.95 -14.39 13.98
N GLY A 324 -31.23 -15.12 13.13
CA GLY A 324 -30.18 -14.62 12.26
C GLY A 324 -30.57 -13.47 11.31
N LYS A 325 -31.84 -13.44 10.82
CA LYS A 325 -32.32 -12.31 10.00
C LYS A 325 -32.50 -11.03 10.81
N LEU A 326 -33.03 -11.16 12.03
CA LEU A 326 -33.20 -10.04 12.97
C LEU A 326 -31.84 -9.47 13.35
N ILE A 327 -30.84 -10.33 13.63
CA ILE A 327 -29.48 -9.90 13.98
C ILE A 327 -28.87 -9.09 12.85
N LEU A 328 -28.95 -9.58 11.62
CA LEU A 328 -28.42 -8.88 10.45
C LEU A 328 -29.10 -7.51 10.24
N ALA A 329 -30.44 -7.47 10.37
CA ALA A 329 -31.19 -6.23 10.25
C ALA A 329 -30.87 -5.23 11.37
N LEU A 330 -30.76 -5.71 12.63
CA LEU A 330 -30.37 -4.85 13.76
C LEU A 330 -28.94 -4.31 13.59
N THR A 331 -27.98 -5.15 13.18
CA THR A 331 -26.59 -4.71 12.95
C THR A 331 -26.53 -3.67 11.86
N GLY A 332 -27.22 -3.92 10.73
CA GLY A 332 -27.31 -2.92 9.65
C GLY A 332 -28.01 -1.63 10.10
N GLY A 333 -29.08 -1.73 10.89
CA GLY A 333 -29.78 -0.58 11.44
C GLY A 333 -28.92 0.23 12.41
N VAL A 334 -28.17 -0.42 13.29
CA VAL A 334 -27.24 0.26 14.23
C VAL A 334 -26.13 0.97 13.45
N LEU A 335 -25.54 0.33 12.44
CA LEU A 335 -24.52 0.98 11.62
C LEU A 335 -25.08 2.18 10.85
N ALA A 336 -26.26 2.06 10.26
CA ALA A 336 -26.92 3.19 9.62
C ALA A 336 -27.23 4.33 10.62
N ALA A 337 -27.71 4.00 11.81
CA ALA A 337 -27.94 4.98 12.86
C ALA A 337 -26.65 5.66 13.34
N LEU A 338 -25.53 4.94 13.42
CA LEU A 338 -24.21 5.51 13.76
C LEU A 338 -23.73 6.47 12.67
N VAL A 339 -23.91 6.15 11.38
CA VAL A 339 -23.58 7.06 10.28
C VAL A 339 -24.43 8.31 10.33
N VAL A 340 -25.75 8.15 10.49
CA VAL A 340 -26.67 9.32 10.64
C VAL A 340 -26.31 10.16 11.86
N PHE A 341 -25.99 9.51 12.98
CA PHE A 341 -25.53 10.22 14.18
C PHE A 341 -24.23 10.98 13.94
N ALA A 342 -23.22 10.36 13.27
CA ALA A 342 -21.95 11.01 12.97
C ALA A 342 -22.15 12.25 12.08
N VAL A 343 -22.97 12.14 11.03
CA VAL A 343 -23.33 13.27 10.16
C VAL A 343 -24.08 14.37 10.95
N ALA A 344 -25.06 14.02 11.76
CA ALA A 344 -25.79 14.98 12.58
C ALA A 344 -24.87 15.66 13.61
N ALA A 345 -24.04 14.89 14.29
CA ALA A 345 -23.10 15.39 15.30
C ALA A 345 -22.04 16.33 14.71
N TYR A 346 -21.62 16.10 13.47
CA TYR A 346 -20.72 17.00 12.74
C TYR A 346 -21.40 18.33 12.39
N ASN A 347 -22.68 18.33 12.06
CA ASN A 347 -23.42 19.54 11.69
C ASN A 347 -24.00 20.31 12.90
N ILE A 348 -24.04 19.69 14.10
CA ILE A 348 -24.55 20.34 15.31
C ILE A 348 -23.42 21.07 16.02
N THR A 349 -23.21 22.32 15.66
CA THR A 349 -22.21 23.21 16.28
C THR A 349 -22.88 24.20 17.22
N GLY A 350 -22.09 24.94 18.00
CA GLY A 350 -22.55 25.97 18.93
C GLY A 350 -21.40 26.89 19.34
N PRO A 351 -21.62 27.75 20.34
CA PRO A 351 -20.61 28.69 20.83
C PRO A 351 -19.31 27.98 21.25
N ALA A 352 -18.19 28.69 21.14
CA ALA A 352 -16.89 28.29 21.67
C ALA A 352 -16.37 29.33 22.64
N SER A 353 -15.62 28.89 23.66
CA SER A 353 -14.93 29.80 24.59
C SER A 353 -13.43 29.66 24.34
N LEU A 354 -12.77 30.77 24.05
CA LEU A 354 -11.31 30.84 23.90
C LEU A 354 -10.72 31.43 25.18
N GLN A 355 -9.71 30.76 25.73
CA GLN A 355 -8.94 31.32 26.83
C GLN A 355 -7.82 32.22 26.28
N ARG A 356 -7.32 33.12 27.13
CA ARG A 356 -6.22 34.00 26.78
C ARG A 356 -5.03 33.22 26.23
N GLY A 357 -4.60 33.52 24.99
CA GLY A 357 -3.49 32.88 24.31
C GLY A 357 -3.84 31.54 23.68
N GLU A 358 -5.09 31.09 23.78
CA GLU A 358 -5.57 29.91 23.09
C GLU A 358 -5.98 30.28 21.65
N GLY A 359 -5.53 29.45 20.66
CA GLY A 359 -5.93 29.57 19.27
C GLY A 359 -7.07 28.61 18.93
N LEU A 360 -8.04 29.07 18.16
CA LEU A 360 -9.11 28.22 17.62
C LEU A 360 -9.03 28.21 16.10
N ARG A 361 -8.53 27.12 15.52
CA ARG A 361 -8.49 26.91 14.07
C ARG A 361 -9.75 26.19 13.60
N ARG A 362 -10.42 26.77 12.57
CA ARG A 362 -11.64 26.22 11.98
C ARG A 362 -11.57 26.27 10.46
N ALA A 363 -12.06 25.20 9.82
CA ALA A 363 -12.15 25.10 8.37
C ALA A 363 -13.57 25.43 7.90
N ALA A 364 -13.65 26.16 6.79
CA ALA A 364 -14.89 26.33 6.04
C ALA A 364 -14.58 26.21 4.53
N TYR A 365 -15.65 26.07 3.73
CA TYR A 365 -15.55 25.80 2.29
C TYR A 365 -16.39 26.80 1.51
N PRO A 366 -16.07 28.12 1.58
CA PRO A 366 -16.77 29.13 0.79
C PRO A 366 -16.44 28.98 -0.69
N GLU A 367 -17.38 29.32 -1.56
CA GLU A 367 -17.11 29.45 -2.99
C GLU A 367 -16.18 30.64 -3.28
N PRO A 368 -15.51 30.69 -4.44
CA PRO A 368 -14.67 31.83 -4.81
C PRO A 368 -15.44 33.15 -4.77
N GLY A 369 -14.82 34.20 -4.24
CA GLY A 369 -15.45 35.52 -4.15
C GLY A 369 -15.03 36.32 -2.92
N THR A 370 -15.47 37.56 -2.84
CA THR A 370 -15.15 38.45 -1.71
C THR A 370 -16.27 38.41 -0.65
N TYR A 371 -15.86 38.11 0.59
CA TYR A 371 -16.77 37.93 1.73
C TYR A 371 -16.48 38.93 2.85
N THR A 372 -17.51 39.23 3.63
CA THR A 372 -17.39 39.98 4.88
C THR A 372 -17.70 39.04 6.04
N LEU A 373 -16.87 39.07 7.08
CA LEU A 373 -17.02 38.25 8.29
C LEU A 373 -17.89 39.01 9.32
N ALA A 374 -18.94 38.38 9.80
CA ALA A 374 -19.75 38.86 10.90
C ALA A 374 -19.51 37.99 12.13
N VAL A 375 -19.17 38.60 13.26
CA VAL A 375 -18.81 37.94 14.51
C VAL A 375 -19.68 38.44 15.65
N GLU A 376 -20.28 37.52 16.40
CA GLU A 376 -20.95 37.79 17.68
C GLU A 376 -20.09 37.23 18.81
N ALA A 377 -19.43 38.09 19.56
CA ALA A 377 -18.55 37.74 20.67
C ALA A 377 -18.64 38.79 21.80
N ASP A 378 -18.30 38.35 23.02
CA ASP A 378 -18.38 39.21 24.24
C ASP A 378 -17.24 40.26 24.29
N ALA A 379 -16.16 40.07 23.57
CA ALA A 379 -15.00 40.96 23.51
C ALA A 379 -14.27 40.87 22.16
N GLY A 380 -13.23 41.71 21.98
CA GLY A 380 -12.45 41.75 20.73
C GLY A 380 -11.77 40.44 20.38
N LEU A 381 -11.98 40.00 19.15
CA LEU A 381 -11.42 38.77 18.58
C LEU A 381 -10.56 39.11 17.36
N THR A 382 -9.35 38.54 17.30
CA THR A 382 -8.50 38.64 16.11
C THR A 382 -8.61 37.38 15.29
N VAL A 383 -8.46 37.49 13.98
CA VAL A 383 -8.47 36.36 13.05
C VAL A 383 -7.33 36.47 12.03
N THR A 384 -6.70 35.35 11.75
CA THR A 384 -5.93 35.15 10.52
C THR A 384 -6.73 34.22 9.63
N ILE A 385 -7.05 34.67 8.42
CA ILE A 385 -7.78 33.89 7.42
C ILE A 385 -6.79 33.45 6.36
N GLU A 386 -6.71 32.16 6.12
CA GLU A 386 -5.77 31.53 5.18
C GLU A 386 -6.54 30.63 4.22
N SER A 387 -6.20 30.66 2.95
CA SER A 387 -6.68 29.64 1.99
C SER A 387 -5.61 28.60 1.73
N GLN A 388 -6.04 27.44 1.30
CA GLN A 388 -5.16 26.42 0.72
C GLN A 388 -5.78 25.86 -0.55
N ASN A 389 -4.97 25.76 -1.60
CA ASN A 389 -5.24 25.00 -2.82
C ASN A 389 -4.63 23.58 -2.74
N GLN A 390 -4.65 22.82 -3.84
CA GLN A 390 -4.09 21.46 -3.87
C GLN A 390 -2.59 21.43 -3.57
N GLN A 391 -1.83 22.30 -4.20
CA GLN A 391 -0.38 22.39 -4.02
C GLN A 391 -0.04 22.81 -2.59
N GLU A 392 -0.65 23.88 -2.09
CA GLU A 392 -0.42 24.39 -0.74
C GLU A 392 -0.76 23.35 0.35
N THR A 393 -1.84 22.58 0.13
CA THR A 393 -2.19 21.48 1.04
C THR A 393 -1.09 20.40 1.08
N MET A 394 -0.52 20.06 -0.07
CA MET A 394 0.54 19.05 -0.17
C MET A 394 1.90 19.55 0.33
N MET A 395 2.18 20.84 0.16
CA MET A 395 3.43 21.49 0.58
C MET A 395 3.38 22.06 2.00
N HIS A 396 2.26 21.88 2.72
CA HIS A 396 2.02 22.44 4.06
C HIS A 396 2.17 23.97 4.13
N THR A 397 1.84 24.66 3.06
CA THR A 397 1.81 26.11 2.96
C THR A 397 0.38 26.64 2.94
N SER A 398 0.19 27.95 3.02
CA SER A 398 -1.10 28.62 2.92
C SER A 398 -0.93 30.05 2.45
N THR A 399 -1.90 30.56 1.71
CA THR A 399 -1.97 31.96 1.33
C THR A 399 -2.79 32.75 2.36
N GLU A 400 -2.18 33.75 3.00
CA GLU A 400 -2.86 34.64 3.96
C GLU A 400 -3.80 35.58 3.20
N LEU A 401 -5.10 35.49 3.46
CA LEU A 401 -6.13 36.33 2.85
C LEU A 401 -6.42 37.57 3.70
N TYR A 402 -6.31 37.46 5.02
CA TYR A 402 -6.56 38.54 5.95
C TYR A 402 -5.94 38.27 7.32
N ARG A 403 -5.49 39.35 7.97
CA ARG A 403 -5.03 39.30 9.36
C ARG A 403 -5.47 40.60 10.08
N GLY A 404 -6.19 40.48 11.17
CA GLY A 404 -6.62 41.64 11.95
C GLY A 404 -7.82 41.36 12.84
N GLU A 405 -8.61 42.39 13.11
CA GLU A 405 -9.86 42.28 13.87
C GLU A 405 -10.87 41.39 13.11
N ALA A 406 -11.55 40.49 13.83
CA ALA A 406 -12.42 39.52 13.19
C ALA A 406 -13.75 40.14 12.71
N SER A 407 -14.27 41.11 13.47
CA SER A 407 -15.57 41.76 13.15
C SER A 407 -15.43 42.69 11.94
N GLY A 408 -16.16 42.42 10.87
CA GLY A 408 -16.14 43.22 9.64
C GLY A 408 -14.95 42.94 8.73
N ALA A 409 -14.14 41.91 9.02
CA ALA A 409 -13.02 41.50 8.17
C ALA A 409 -13.51 41.17 6.74
N GLN A 410 -12.84 41.74 5.75
CA GLN A 410 -13.09 41.42 4.33
C GLN A 410 -11.96 40.59 3.78
N PHE A 411 -12.29 39.51 3.09
CA PHE A 411 -11.32 38.62 2.47
C PHE A 411 -11.83 38.08 1.13
N THR A 412 -10.90 37.80 0.21
CA THR A 412 -11.24 37.28 -1.12
C THR A 412 -10.73 35.86 -1.22
N VAL A 413 -11.63 34.92 -1.51
CA VAL A 413 -11.32 33.50 -1.71
C VAL A 413 -10.92 33.28 -3.17
N PRO A 414 -9.70 32.75 -3.44
CA PRO A 414 -9.25 32.45 -4.79
C PRO A 414 -10.08 31.36 -5.49
N GLU A 415 -10.06 31.35 -6.85
CA GLU A 415 -10.81 30.37 -7.66
C GLU A 415 -10.33 28.93 -7.45
N ASP A 416 -9.05 28.74 -7.14
CA ASP A 416 -8.43 27.44 -6.91
C ASP A 416 -8.42 26.97 -5.45
N SER A 417 -9.04 27.77 -4.53
CA SER A 417 -9.08 27.45 -3.11
C SER A 417 -9.92 26.20 -2.83
N LEU A 418 -9.32 25.24 -2.11
CA LEU A 418 -10.01 24.04 -1.62
C LEU A 418 -10.63 24.24 -0.25
N VAL A 419 -10.00 25.07 0.61
CA VAL A 419 -10.41 25.29 1.99
C VAL A 419 -9.95 26.65 2.47
N VAL A 420 -10.75 27.26 3.33
CA VAL A 420 -10.38 28.48 4.04
C VAL A 420 -10.33 28.17 5.54
N TYR A 421 -9.18 28.46 6.16
CA TYR A 421 -8.95 28.32 7.59
C TYR A 421 -9.11 29.66 8.30
N PHE A 422 -9.88 29.64 9.36
CA PHE A 422 -10.07 30.77 10.27
C PHE A 422 -9.34 30.47 11.57
N ASN A 423 -8.24 31.16 11.83
CA ASN A 423 -7.42 31.02 13.02
C ASN A 423 -7.75 32.16 13.98
N PHE A 424 -8.65 31.93 14.92
CA PHE A 424 -9.06 32.91 15.92
C PHE A 424 -8.10 32.89 17.09
N SER A 425 -7.84 34.12 17.63
CA SER A 425 -7.14 34.32 18.88
C SER A 425 -7.73 35.48 19.66
N ALA A 426 -7.62 35.45 20.98
CA ALA A 426 -8.18 36.46 21.85
C ALA A 426 -7.15 36.91 22.90
N PRO A 427 -7.04 38.23 23.20
CA PRO A 427 -6.13 38.77 24.22
C PRO A 427 -6.58 38.46 25.66
N GLU A 428 -7.85 38.14 25.85
CA GLU A 428 -8.51 37.74 27.10
C GLU A 428 -9.48 36.58 26.84
N THR A 429 -10.09 36.03 27.91
CA THR A 429 -11.08 34.97 27.75
C THR A 429 -12.34 35.50 27.10
N VAL A 430 -12.69 35.00 25.93
CA VAL A 430 -13.81 35.42 25.09
C VAL A 430 -14.74 34.26 24.81
N ARG A 431 -16.05 34.53 24.88
CA ARG A 431 -17.06 33.61 24.37
C ARG A 431 -17.54 34.10 23.02
N VAL A 432 -17.41 33.25 22.02
CA VAL A 432 -17.82 33.48 20.64
C VAL A 432 -19.13 32.74 20.41
N GLU A 433 -20.21 33.47 20.18
CA GLU A 433 -21.56 32.90 19.98
C GLU A 433 -21.73 32.40 18.54
N SER A 434 -21.35 33.24 17.55
CA SER A 434 -21.44 32.88 16.15
C SER A 434 -20.39 33.60 15.30
N VAL A 435 -19.96 32.94 14.22
CA VAL A 435 -19.16 33.52 13.15
C VAL A 435 -19.78 33.12 11.82
N THR A 436 -20.11 34.11 11.02
CA THR A 436 -20.69 33.93 9.68
C THR A 436 -19.91 34.73 8.65
N TYR A 437 -19.84 34.26 7.44
CA TYR A 437 -19.28 34.96 6.30
C TYR A 437 -20.37 35.12 5.23
N GLN A 438 -20.43 36.29 4.59
CA GLN A 438 -21.47 36.58 3.61
C GLN A 438 -20.99 37.51 2.50
N ASN A 439 -21.56 37.33 1.32
CA ASN A 439 -21.53 38.28 0.20
C ASN A 439 -22.93 38.47 -0.37
N GLU A 440 -23.05 39.08 -1.55
CA GLU A 440 -24.34 39.32 -2.20
C GLU A 440 -25.07 38.05 -2.65
N GLU A 441 -24.30 36.97 -2.94
CA GLU A 441 -24.82 35.75 -3.56
C GLU A 441 -24.89 34.57 -2.57
N ALA A 442 -24.00 34.53 -1.57
CA ALA A 442 -23.83 33.39 -0.68
C ALA A 442 -23.57 33.79 0.76
N SER A 443 -23.96 32.93 1.69
CA SER A 443 -23.63 33.05 3.10
C SER A 443 -23.34 31.70 3.71
N GLY A 444 -22.42 31.66 4.68
CA GLY A 444 -22.07 30.45 5.41
C GLY A 444 -21.69 30.72 6.85
N SER A 445 -21.52 29.67 7.64
CA SER A 445 -21.11 29.79 9.04
C SER A 445 -19.81 29.03 9.29
N VAL A 446 -18.97 29.57 10.15
CA VAL A 446 -17.77 28.89 10.63
C VAL A 446 -18.15 28.01 11.83
N PRO A 447 -17.92 26.70 11.80
CA PRO A 447 -18.25 25.78 12.89
C PRO A 447 -17.36 26.04 14.11
N LEU A 448 -17.86 26.57 15.22
CA LEU A 448 -17.03 26.92 16.39
C LEU A 448 -16.86 25.76 17.35
N GLY A 449 -17.90 25.34 18.05
CA GLY A 449 -17.87 24.26 19.03
C GLY A 449 -18.78 23.11 18.65
N TYR A 450 -18.26 21.88 18.67
CA TYR A 450 -19.04 20.67 18.41
C TYR A 450 -19.68 20.16 19.70
N ARG A 451 -21.02 20.10 19.76
CA ARG A 451 -21.74 19.74 20.98
C ARG A 451 -21.79 18.23 21.26
N LEU A 452 -21.77 17.41 20.20
CA LEU A 452 -21.98 15.96 20.30
C LEU A 452 -20.71 15.15 19.98
N LEU A 453 -19.62 15.83 19.57
CA LEU A 453 -18.36 15.17 19.27
C LEU A 453 -17.26 15.63 20.23
N PRO A 454 -16.47 14.71 20.78
CA PRO A 454 -15.23 15.06 21.48
C PRO A 454 -14.31 15.87 20.57
N GLY A 455 -13.59 16.86 21.12
CA GLY A 455 -12.76 17.80 20.36
C GLY A 455 -11.76 17.12 19.42
N PHE A 456 -11.11 16.05 19.86
CA PHE A 456 -10.15 15.30 19.03
C PHE A 456 -10.78 14.63 17.81
N ILE A 457 -12.05 14.16 17.91
CA ILE A 457 -12.80 13.61 16.76
C ILE A 457 -13.25 14.75 15.85
N ALA A 458 -13.80 15.81 16.43
CA ALA A 458 -14.29 16.96 15.70
C ALA A 458 -13.20 17.63 14.87
N ASN A 459 -12.02 17.84 15.45
CA ASN A 459 -10.87 18.42 14.73
C ASN A 459 -10.38 17.56 13.57
N ARG A 460 -10.49 16.23 13.65
CA ARG A 460 -10.18 15.34 12.54
C ARG A 460 -11.23 15.35 11.44
N LEU A 461 -12.50 15.48 11.80
CA LEU A 461 -13.59 15.53 10.82
C LEU A 461 -13.67 16.86 10.09
N GLN A 462 -13.25 17.96 10.72
CA GLN A 462 -13.24 19.30 10.11
C GLN A 462 -12.43 19.36 8.81
N GLY A 463 -11.25 18.73 8.80
CA GLY A 463 -10.41 18.67 7.62
C GLY A 463 -10.74 17.51 6.67
N LEU A 464 -11.90 16.86 6.77
CA LEU A 464 -12.16 15.64 6.02
C LEU A 464 -12.10 15.86 4.50
N PHE A 465 -12.59 17.00 4.01
CA PHE A 465 -12.60 17.36 2.58
C PHE A 465 -11.33 18.08 2.11
N ALA A 466 -10.52 18.58 3.03
CA ALA A 466 -9.22 19.19 2.79
C ALA A 466 -8.10 18.43 3.53
N ASN A 467 -8.34 17.16 3.86
CA ASN A 467 -7.33 16.30 4.46
C ASN A 467 -6.24 16.05 3.42
N GLU A 468 -5.00 16.37 3.76
CA GLU A 468 -3.82 16.17 2.92
C GLU A 468 -3.80 14.80 2.23
N ASN A 469 -4.00 13.72 3.00
CA ASN A 469 -4.07 12.36 2.43
C ASN A 469 -5.20 12.15 1.40
N ALA A 470 -6.32 12.88 1.52
CA ALA A 470 -7.40 12.80 0.56
C ALA A 470 -7.06 13.61 -0.71
N ILE A 471 -6.49 14.80 -0.54
CA ILE A 471 -6.04 15.66 -1.64
C ILE A 471 -4.92 14.98 -2.42
N GLN A 472 -3.89 14.45 -1.74
CA GLN A 472 -2.81 13.68 -2.36
C GLN A 472 -3.38 12.56 -3.23
N ARG A 473 -4.36 11.79 -2.74
CA ARG A 473 -4.96 10.71 -3.54
C ARG A 473 -5.67 11.22 -4.79
N VAL A 474 -6.40 12.33 -4.70
CA VAL A 474 -7.06 12.93 -5.87
C VAL A 474 -6.03 13.31 -6.93
N VAL A 475 -4.94 13.97 -6.52
CA VAL A 475 -3.84 14.34 -7.43
C VAL A 475 -3.18 13.10 -8.04
N PHE A 476 -2.82 12.10 -7.21
CA PHE A 476 -2.19 10.87 -7.69
C PHE A 476 -3.09 10.08 -8.65
N PHE A 477 -4.42 10.06 -8.41
CA PHE A 477 -5.37 9.40 -9.29
C PHE A 477 -5.45 10.13 -10.64
N ALA A 478 -5.49 11.46 -10.64
CA ALA A 478 -5.53 12.27 -11.85
C ALA A 478 -4.25 12.04 -12.68
N ASP A 479 -3.07 12.10 -12.07
CA ASP A 479 -1.80 11.91 -12.76
C ASP A 479 -1.60 10.45 -13.20
N GLY A 480 -2.07 9.48 -12.40
CA GLY A 480 -2.12 8.09 -12.82
C GLY A 480 -2.99 7.88 -14.07
N LEU A 481 -4.13 8.56 -14.18
CA LEU A 481 -4.98 8.49 -15.36
C LEU A 481 -4.37 9.19 -16.59
N LYS A 482 -3.59 10.27 -16.40
CA LYS A 482 -2.81 10.88 -17.50
C LYS A 482 -1.77 9.89 -18.04
N LEU A 483 -1.04 9.19 -17.16
CA LEU A 483 -0.07 8.16 -17.57
C LEU A 483 -0.75 6.98 -18.28
N PHE A 484 -1.88 6.49 -17.75
CA PHE A 484 -2.65 5.42 -18.39
C PHE A 484 -3.00 5.74 -19.85
N GLN A 485 -3.31 7.00 -20.17
CA GLN A 485 -3.66 7.41 -21.54
C GLN A 485 -2.52 7.20 -22.56
N ARG A 486 -1.26 7.11 -22.11
CA ARG A 486 -0.11 6.86 -23.00
C ARG A 486 -0.09 5.42 -23.54
N SER A 487 -0.58 4.42 -22.76
CA SER A 487 -0.65 3.02 -23.19
C SER A 487 -1.88 2.32 -22.60
N PRO A 488 -3.11 2.59 -23.13
CA PRO A 488 -4.34 2.13 -22.47
C PRO A 488 -4.55 0.61 -22.46
N VAL A 489 -4.00 -0.11 -23.45
CA VAL A 489 -4.31 -1.53 -23.64
C VAL A 489 -3.47 -2.42 -22.74
N ILE A 490 -2.15 -2.26 -22.77
CA ILE A 490 -1.18 -3.12 -22.07
C ILE A 490 -0.43 -2.41 -20.95
N GLY A 491 -0.64 -1.09 -20.77
CA GLY A 491 0.06 -0.26 -19.79
C GLY A 491 1.49 0.07 -20.21
N LEU A 492 2.20 0.70 -19.29
CA LEU A 492 3.60 1.15 -19.45
C LEU A 492 4.62 0.18 -18.82
N GLY A 493 4.15 -0.94 -18.28
CA GLY A 493 4.95 -1.93 -17.55
C GLY A 493 4.95 -1.69 -16.04
N MET A 494 5.37 -2.72 -15.27
CA MET A 494 5.47 -2.61 -13.82
C MET A 494 6.44 -1.50 -13.40
N GLY A 495 6.14 -0.79 -12.30
CA GLY A 495 6.92 0.34 -11.80
C GLY A 495 6.79 1.62 -12.64
N ALA A 496 5.93 1.62 -13.65
CA ALA A 496 5.79 2.75 -14.58
C ALA A 496 5.30 4.04 -13.91
N PHE A 497 4.50 3.93 -12.84
CA PHE A 497 4.07 5.13 -12.12
C PHE A 497 5.23 5.83 -11.42
N GLU A 498 6.08 5.09 -10.69
CA GLU A 498 7.27 5.63 -10.02
C GLU A 498 8.23 6.30 -11.03
N ASN A 499 8.41 5.69 -12.20
CA ASN A 499 9.25 6.24 -13.25
C ASN A 499 8.62 7.47 -13.91
N GLY A 500 7.34 7.41 -14.29
CA GLY A 500 6.72 8.35 -15.20
C GLY A 500 5.91 9.48 -14.56
N VAL A 501 5.60 9.42 -13.26
CA VAL A 501 4.70 10.39 -12.62
C VAL A 501 5.21 11.83 -12.74
N ARG A 502 6.54 12.04 -12.66
CA ARG A 502 7.15 13.37 -12.77
C ARG A 502 6.89 14.05 -14.10
N SER A 503 6.70 13.29 -15.17
CA SER A 503 6.43 13.82 -16.52
C SER A 503 4.97 14.27 -16.76
N VAL A 504 4.09 14.16 -15.75
CA VAL A 504 2.67 14.53 -15.84
C VAL A 504 2.18 15.40 -14.69
N GLN A 505 3.07 15.69 -13.73
CA GLN A 505 2.78 16.54 -12.59
C GLN A 505 2.61 18.02 -13.01
N SER A 506 1.62 18.69 -12.44
CA SER A 506 1.47 20.16 -12.57
C SER A 506 2.21 20.94 -11.48
N PHE A 507 2.71 20.27 -10.44
CA PHE A 507 3.62 20.78 -9.41
C PHE A 507 4.37 19.60 -8.80
N TYR A 508 5.56 19.85 -8.27
CA TYR A 508 6.44 18.79 -7.79
C TYR A 508 5.93 18.15 -6.49
N TYR A 509 5.91 16.83 -6.46
CA TYR A 509 5.72 16.00 -5.26
C TYR A 509 6.37 14.63 -5.47
N GLU A 510 6.72 13.97 -4.39
CA GLU A 510 7.29 12.62 -4.45
C GLU A 510 6.26 11.57 -4.06
N THR A 511 6.08 10.58 -4.89
CA THR A 511 5.31 9.38 -4.60
C THR A 511 5.75 8.22 -5.46
N LYS A 512 5.69 7.02 -4.89
CA LYS A 512 6.02 5.77 -5.57
C LYS A 512 4.78 5.12 -6.21
N TYR A 513 3.59 5.38 -5.69
CA TYR A 513 2.36 4.69 -6.05
C TYR A 513 1.16 5.63 -6.13
N VAL A 514 0.17 5.21 -6.93
CA VAL A 514 -1.12 5.93 -7.09
C VAL A 514 -1.99 5.91 -5.84
N HIS A 515 -1.72 5.03 -4.85
CA HIS A 515 -2.60 4.76 -3.69
C HIS A 515 -4.02 4.28 -4.06
N ASN A 516 -4.15 3.62 -5.20
CA ASN A 516 -5.32 2.88 -5.67
C ASN A 516 -4.86 1.78 -6.62
N HIS A 517 -4.99 0.52 -6.20
CA HIS A 517 -4.43 -0.59 -6.98
C HIS A 517 -5.13 -0.78 -8.34
N TYR A 518 -6.40 -0.38 -8.48
CA TYR A 518 -7.09 -0.48 -9.78
C TYR A 518 -6.50 0.51 -10.80
N ILE A 519 -6.18 1.73 -10.37
CA ILE A 519 -5.51 2.73 -11.23
C ILE A 519 -4.05 2.31 -11.45
N GLN A 520 -3.36 1.80 -10.43
CA GLN A 520 -1.99 1.26 -10.57
C GLN A 520 -1.95 0.18 -11.66
N ALA A 521 -2.87 -0.78 -11.62
CA ALA A 521 -2.97 -1.82 -12.65
C ALA A 521 -3.26 -1.25 -14.05
N LEU A 522 -4.06 -0.19 -14.15
CA LEU A 522 -4.28 0.51 -15.43
C LEU A 522 -2.98 1.13 -15.97
N VAL A 523 -2.19 1.78 -15.12
CA VAL A 523 -0.92 2.38 -15.53
C VAL A 523 0.09 1.31 -15.94
N GLU A 524 0.23 0.26 -15.15
CA GLU A 524 1.29 -0.75 -15.32
C GLU A 524 0.96 -1.82 -16.37
N THR A 525 -0.29 -2.32 -16.39
CA THR A 525 -0.68 -3.45 -17.23
C THR A 525 -1.92 -3.16 -18.10
N GLY A 526 -2.39 -1.92 -18.11
CA GLY A 526 -3.49 -1.46 -18.94
C GLY A 526 -4.83 -2.10 -18.62
N VAL A 527 -5.77 -1.96 -19.55
CA VAL A 527 -7.10 -2.58 -19.44
C VAL A 527 -7.00 -4.12 -19.37
N VAL A 528 -6.00 -4.72 -20.02
CA VAL A 528 -5.80 -6.18 -20.01
C VAL A 528 -5.46 -6.66 -18.61
N GLY A 529 -4.51 -6.04 -17.93
CA GLY A 529 -4.13 -6.42 -16.56
C GLY A 529 -5.24 -6.15 -15.55
N LEU A 530 -5.89 -4.97 -15.63
CA LEU A 530 -7.05 -4.68 -14.79
C LEU A 530 -8.18 -5.72 -15.00
N ALA A 531 -8.47 -6.10 -16.24
CA ALA A 531 -9.48 -7.12 -16.53
C ALA A 531 -9.12 -8.47 -15.89
N LEU A 532 -7.85 -8.89 -15.96
CA LEU A 532 -7.37 -10.11 -15.29
C LEU A 532 -7.50 -10.02 -13.76
N PHE A 533 -7.16 -8.88 -13.17
CA PHE A 533 -7.33 -8.65 -11.73
C PHE A 533 -8.81 -8.68 -11.32
N LEU A 534 -9.69 -8.04 -12.07
CA LEU A 534 -11.13 -8.09 -11.83
C LEU A 534 -11.71 -9.51 -12.04
N LEU A 535 -11.19 -10.27 -13.00
CA LEU A 535 -11.56 -11.68 -13.19
C LEU A 535 -11.08 -12.53 -12.01
N LEU A 536 -9.89 -12.26 -11.44
CA LEU A 536 -9.41 -12.93 -10.23
C LEU A 536 -10.36 -12.68 -9.04
N LEU A 537 -10.73 -11.43 -8.80
CA LEU A 537 -11.66 -11.06 -7.71
C LEU A 537 -13.07 -11.65 -7.98
N GLY A 538 -13.61 -11.45 -9.17
CA GLY A 538 -14.93 -11.94 -9.56
C GLY A 538 -15.02 -13.46 -9.64
N GLY A 539 -13.99 -14.12 -10.16
CA GLY A 539 -13.89 -15.58 -10.20
C GLY A 539 -13.81 -16.20 -8.80
N SER A 540 -13.04 -15.55 -7.91
CA SER A 540 -12.96 -15.93 -6.49
C SER A 540 -14.30 -15.72 -5.77
N ALA A 541 -14.96 -14.59 -5.98
CA ALA A 541 -16.31 -14.32 -5.44
C ALA A 541 -17.34 -15.34 -5.94
N ALA A 542 -17.29 -15.67 -7.22
CA ALA A 542 -18.16 -16.70 -7.80
C ALA A 542 -17.88 -18.11 -7.23
N ALA A 543 -16.62 -18.43 -6.91
CA ALA A 543 -16.27 -19.70 -6.25
C ALA A 543 -16.83 -19.75 -4.83
N VAL A 544 -16.64 -18.67 -4.04
CA VAL A 544 -17.21 -18.53 -2.69
C VAL A 544 -18.73 -18.63 -2.71
N TRP A 545 -19.38 -17.91 -3.62
CA TRP A 545 -20.84 -17.91 -3.76
C TRP A 545 -21.41 -19.30 -4.09
N ARG A 546 -20.75 -20.04 -5.00
CA ARG A 546 -21.13 -21.41 -5.33
C ARG A 546 -20.92 -22.36 -4.13
N ALA A 547 -19.78 -22.24 -3.44
CA ALA A 547 -19.49 -23.03 -2.25
C ALA A 547 -20.51 -22.76 -1.12
N ARG A 548 -20.93 -21.50 -0.95
CA ARG A 548 -21.96 -21.11 0.05
C ARG A 548 -23.33 -21.75 -0.19
N LYS A 549 -23.65 -22.08 -1.44
CA LYS A 549 -24.94 -22.71 -1.82
C LYS A 549 -24.96 -24.23 -1.68
N ARG A 550 -23.86 -24.86 -1.28
CA ARG A 550 -23.80 -26.32 -1.09
C ARG A 550 -24.61 -26.78 0.14
N THR A 551 -25.02 -28.03 0.11
CA THR A 551 -25.72 -28.67 1.25
C THR A 551 -24.82 -28.69 2.49
N VAL A 552 -23.51 -28.97 2.31
CA VAL A 552 -22.48 -28.89 3.36
C VAL A 552 -21.51 -27.78 3.00
N VAL A 553 -21.57 -26.68 3.73
CA VAL A 553 -20.71 -25.51 3.51
C VAL A 553 -19.42 -25.68 4.31
N HIS A 554 -18.26 -25.51 3.66
CA HIS A 554 -16.99 -25.52 4.37
C HIS A 554 -16.92 -24.35 5.37
N PRO A 555 -16.49 -24.56 6.63
CA PRO A 555 -16.58 -23.54 7.70
C PRO A 555 -15.82 -22.23 7.39
N LEU A 556 -14.75 -22.27 6.60
CA LEU A 556 -13.98 -21.07 6.22
C LEU A 556 -14.62 -20.25 5.10
N VAL A 557 -15.60 -20.79 4.35
CA VAL A 557 -16.19 -20.10 3.19
C VAL A 557 -16.75 -18.70 3.53
N PRO A 558 -17.51 -18.50 4.62
CA PRO A 558 -18.00 -17.17 4.98
C PRO A 558 -16.86 -16.18 5.27
N ALA A 559 -15.84 -16.62 6.00
CA ALA A 559 -14.67 -15.79 6.33
C ALA A 559 -13.86 -15.44 5.08
N LEU A 560 -13.64 -16.40 4.17
CA LEU A 560 -12.95 -16.17 2.90
C LEU A 560 -13.70 -15.18 1.99
N GLY A 561 -15.04 -15.26 1.98
CA GLY A 561 -15.86 -14.30 1.25
C GLY A 561 -15.77 -12.89 1.83
N ALA A 562 -15.79 -12.74 3.14
CA ALA A 562 -15.60 -11.47 3.82
C ALA A 562 -14.18 -10.91 3.59
N THR A 563 -13.16 -11.78 3.65
CA THR A 563 -11.77 -11.40 3.38
C THR A 563 -11.61 -10.89 1.94
N LEU A 564 -12.27 -11.52 0.98
CA LEU A 564 -12.25 -11.05 -0.42
C LEU A 564 -12.89 -9.65 -0.55
N VAL A 565 -14.01 -9.39 0.15
CA VAL A 565 -14.64 -8.06 0.18
C VAL A 565 -13.68 -7.03 0.81
N PHE A 566 -13.03 -7.39 1.91
CA PHE A 566 -12.03 -6.54 2.56
C PHE A 566 -10.86 -6.21 1.62
N MET A 567 -10.28 -7.23 0.98
CA MET A 567 -9.16 -7.07 0.05
C MET A 567 -9.53 -6.18 -1.14
N ALA A 568 -10.70 -6.41 -1.75
CA ALA A 568 -11.18 -5.62 -2.89
C ALA A 568 -11.45 -4.15 -2.51
N GLY A 569 -12.07 -3.91 -1.36
CA GLY A 569 -12.33 -2.56 -0.86
C GLY A 569 -11.04 -1.82 -0.48
N HIS A 570 -10.11 -2.49 0.22
CA HIS A 570 -8.86 -1.88 0.63
C HIS A 570 -7.95 -1.56 -0.58
N ALA A 571 -7.97 -2.38 -1.63
CA ALA A 571 -7.29 -2.10 -2.89
C ALA A 571 -7.77 -0.82 -3.60
N ALA A 572 -9.00 -0.36 -3.33
CA ALA A 572 -9.51 0.91 -3.86
C ALA A 572 -9.02 2.14 -3.09
N THR A 573 -8.55 1.96 -1.87
CA THR A 573 -8.09 3.05 -1.00
C THR A 573 -6.58 3.06 -0.78
N GLU A 574 -5.87 2.00 -1.21
CA GLU A 574 -4.43 1.84 -1.02
C GLU A 574 -3.84 0.86 -2.03
N VAL A 575 -2.54 0.96 -2.29
CA VAL A 575 -1.80 0.07 -3.23
C VAL A 575 -1.22 -1.13 -2.47
N VAL A 576 -2.07 -1.83 -1.74
CA VAL A 576 -1.64 -2.96 -0.90
C VAL A 576 -1.06 -4.13 -1.70
N PHE A 577 -1.54 -4.35 -2.93
CA PHE A 577 -1.03 -5.41 -3.82
C PHE A 577 0.35 -5.10 -4.44
N SER A 578 0.96 -3.95 -4.15
CA SER A 578 2.35 -3.65 -4.47
C SER A 578 3.28 -3.75 -3.25
N SER A 579 2.79 -4.25 -2.11
CA SER A 579 3.54 -4.30 -0.86
C SER A 579 3.98 -5.71 -0.49
N TYR A 580 5.27 -5.92 -0.20
CA TYR A 580 5.83 -7.21 0.21
C TYR A 580 5.06 -7.92 1.33
N PRO A 581 4.68 -7.25 2.44
CA PRO A 581 4.00 -7.96 3.52
C PRO A 581 2.59 -8.40 3.16
N TYR A 582 1.91 -7.65 2.30
CA TYR A 582 0.52 -7.91 1.96
C TYR A 582 0.34 -9.01 0.91
N LEU A 583 1.21 -9.05 -0.10
CA LEU A 583 1.10 -10.00 -1.22
C LEU A 583 1.02 -11.46 -0.77
N PRO A 584 1.91 -11.97 0.12
CA PRO A 584 1.81 -13.37 0.58
C PRO A 584 0.51 -13.66 1.32
N MET A 585 -0.01 -12.70 2.10
CA MET A 585 -1.30 -12.82 2.78
C MET A 585 -2.44 -12.94 1.76
N ALA A 586 -2.51 -12.01 0.81
CA ALA A 586 -3.55 -11.99 -0.21
C ALA A 586 -3.51 -13.22 -1.12
N PHE A 587 -2.33 -13.61 -1.59
CA PHE A 587 -2.14 -14.80 -2.43
C PHE A 587 -2.49 -16.08 -1.67
N GLY A 588 -2.17 -16.13 -0.38
CA GLY A 588 -2.60 -17.21 0.52
C GLY A 588 -4.12 -17.33 0.63
N VAL A 589 -4.84 -16.20 0.62
CA VAL A 589 -6.32 -16.20 0.61
C VAL A 589 -6.86 -16.78 -0.71
N PHE A 590 -6.29 -16.42 -1.88
CA PHE A 590 -6.70 -17.03 -3.15
C PHE A 590 -6.42 -18.53 -3.19
N ALA A 591 -5.31 -18.98 -2.61
CA ALA A 591 -5.02 -20.41 -2.46
C ALA A 591 -6.06 -21.10 -1.54
N LEU A 592 -6.43 -20.48 -0.42
CA LEU A 592 -7.48 -20.99 0.48
C LEU A 592 -8.85 -21.07 -0.22
N ILE A 593 -9.22 -20.07 -1.00
CA ILE A 593 -10.46 -20.10 -1.81
C ILE A 593 -10.41 -21.27 -2.79
N SER A 594 -9.25 -21.51 -3.45
CA SER A 594 -9.06 -22.67 -4.32
C SER A 594 -9.26 -23.99 -3.59
N LEU A 595 -8.73 -24.13 -2.36
CA LEU A 595 -8.85 -25.35 -1.57
C LEU A 595 -10.27 -25.61 -1.03
N CYS A 596 -10.93 -24.55 -0.54
CA CYS A 596 -12.22 -24.66 0.14
C CYS A 596 -13.42 -24.66 -0.83
N CYS A 597 -13.28 -24.06 -2.03
CA CYS A 597 -14.36 -23.79 -2.94
C CYS A 597 -14.31 -24.59 -4.24
N GLU A 598 -13.53 -25.65 -4.33
CA GLU A 598 -13.10 -26.36 -5.55
C GLU A 598 -14.18 -27.00 -6.44
N GLU A 599 -15.39 -27.23 -5.97
CA GLU A 599 -16.44 -27.81 -6.83
C GLU A 599 -17.09 -26.76 -7.74
N SER A 600 -16.32 -26.14 -8.60
CA SER A 600 -16.89 -25.34 -9.69
C SER A 600 -17.50 -26.25 -10.75
N LYS A 601 -18.58 -25.80 -11.43
CA LYS A 601 -19.16 -26.50 -12.58
C LYS A 601 -18.15 -26.65 -13.74
N ILE A 602 -17.12 -25.82 -13.79
CA ILE A 602 -16.02 -25.93 -14.75
C ILE A 602 -14.93 -26.77 -14.10
N LYS A 603 -14.96 -28.06 -14.36
CA LYS A 603 -13.88 -28.98 -13.99
C LYS A 603 -12.78 -28.91 -15.06
N LEU A 604 -11.67 -28.28 -14.73
CA LEU A 604 -10.47 -28.41 -15.54
C LEU A 604 -10.04 -29.88 -15.56
N SER A 605 -9.69 -30.38 -16.74
CA SER A 605 -9.15 -31.75 -16.87
C SER A 605 -7.85 -31.84 -16.08
N GLN A 606 -7.52 -33.04 -15.60
CA GLN A 606 -6.26 -33.27 -14.91
C GLN A 606 -5.06 -32.94 -15.81
N MET A 607 -5.19 -33.16 -17.11
CA MET A 607 -4.17 -32.82 -18.10
C MET A 607 -3.99 -31.29 -18.19
N ALA A 608 -5.04 -30.49 -18.19
CA ALA A 608 -4.96 -29.02 -18.21
C ALA A 608 -4.28 -28.50 -16.95
N LYS A 609 -4.63 -29.01 -15.77
CA LYS A 609 -3.95 -28.65 -14.50
C LYS A 609 -2.47 -29.00 -14.52
N THR A 610 -2.10 -30.19 -15.03
CA THR A 610 -0.70 -30.59 -15.16
C THR A 610 0.04 -29.67 -16.11
N ALA A 611 -0.52 -29.40 -17.29
CA ALA A 611 0.08 -28.47 -18.26
C ALA A 611 0.30 -27.07 -17.68
N SER A 612 -0.68 -26.55 -16.93
CA SER A 612 -0.55 -25.25 -16.25
C SER A 612 0.57 -25.23 -15.21
N CYS A 613 0.72 -26.29 -14.40
CA CYS A 613 1.80 -26.40 -13.44
C CYS A 613 3.18 -26.46 -14.14
N LEU A 614 3.31 -27.24 -15.23
CA LEU A 614 4.56 -27.33 -15.98
C LEU A 614 4.90 -26.00 -16.66
N ALA A 615 3.90 -25.34 -17.27
CA ALA A 615 4.09 -24.02 -17.88
C ALA A 615 4.54 -22.97 -16.86
N ALA A 616 3.88 -22.92 -15.69
CA ALA A 616 4.27 -22.01 -14.60
C ALA A 616 5.72 -22.29 -14.14
N SER A 617 6.08 -23.59 -13.98
CA SER A 617 7.44 -23.96 -13.59
C SER A 617 8.49 -23.56 -14.63
N ALA A 618 8.18 -23.72 -15.93
CA ALA A 618 9.07 -23.31 -17.02
C ALA A 618 9.26 -21.78 -17.03
N LEU A 619 8.19 -21.02 -16.90
CA LEU A 619 8.24 -19.55 -16.84
C LEU A 619 9.05 -19.04 -15.63
N ILE A 620 8.82 -19.62 -14.45
CA ILE A 620 9.60 -19.29 -13.25
C ILE A 620 11.08 -19.66 -13.47
N GLY A 621 11.35 -20.78 -14.13
CA GLY A 621 12.72 -21.19 -14.48
C GLY A 621 13.43 -20.20 -15.41
N VAL A 622 12.73 -19.71 -16.45
CA VAL A 622 13.26 -18.63 -17.33
C VAL A 622 13.59 -17.39 -16.51
N TYR A 623 12.67 -16.97 -15.64
CA TYR A 623 12.91 -15.80 -14.78
C TYR A 623 14.10 -16.01 -13.82
N ALA A 624 14.30 -17.23 -13.32
CA ALA A 624 15.45 -17.56 -12.48
C ALA A 624 16.78 -17.35 -13.23
N VAL A 625 16.82 -17.68 -14.52
CA VAL A 625 18.00 -17.42 -15.37
C VAL A 625 18.22 -15.92 -15.54
N LEU A 626 17.16 -15.16 -15.88
CA LEU A 626 17.26 -13.70 -16.03
C LEU A 626 17.74 -13.02 -14.73
N LEU A 627 17.22 -13.45 -13.58
CA LEU A 627 17.69 -12.97 -12.27
C LEU A 627 19.14 -13.34 -12.00
N GLY A 628 19.57 -14.54 -12.40
CA GLY A 628 20.97 -14.96 -12.28
C GLY A 628 21.91 -14.05 -13.09
N CYS A 629 21.52 -13.69 -14.32
CA CYS A 629 22.24 -12.74 -15.16
C CYS A 629 22.30 -11.36 -14.49
N ASN A 630 21.16 -10.83 -14.02
CA ASN A 630 21.12 -9.56 -13.31
C ASN A 630 22.02 -9.55 -12.05
N MET A 631 21.95 -10.59 -11.21
CA MET A 631 22.79 -10.67 -10.01
C MET A 631 24.28 -10.73 -10.34
N TYR A 632 24.65 -11.42 -11.42
CA TYR A 632 26.04 -11.46 -11.87
C TYR A 632 26.51 -10.10 -12.39
N ALA A 633 25.72 -9.43 -13.22
CA ALA A 633 26.00 -8.09 -13.73
C ALA A 633 26.15 -7.06 -12.58
N GLN A 634 25.24 -7.08 -11.61
CA GLN A 634 25.35 -6.23 -10.41
C GLN A 634 26.63 -6.51 -9.60
N ARG A 635 27.05 -7.78 -9.52
CA ARG A 635 28.30 -8.12 -8.82
C ARG A 635 29.51 -7.52 -9.53
N LEU A 636 29.54 -7.54 -10.86
CA LEU A 636 30.60 -6.88 -11.64
C LEU A 636 30.56 -5.37 -11.41
N PHE A 637 29.40 -4.76 -11.53
CA PHE A 637 29.19 -3.32 -11.36
C PHE A 637 29.62 -2.79 -9.98
N ASN A 638 29.29 -3.51 -8.92
CA ASN A 638 29.61 -3.10 -7.53
C ASN A 638 31.06 -3.42 -7.12
N GLY A 639 31.85 -4.10 -7.96
CA GLY A 639 33.20 -4.56 -7.67
C GLY A 639 34.35 -3.65 -8.17
N ASN A 640 34.12 -2.34 -8.34
CA ASN A 640 35.04 -1.43 -9.07
C ASN A 640 35.26 -1.87 -10.52
N PRO A 641 34.23 -1.75 -11.37
CA PRO A 641 34.19 -2.35 -12.69
C PRO A 641 35.22 -1.72 -13.63
N THR A 642 35.83 -2.54 -14.46
CA THR A 642 36.56 -2.10 -15.65
C THR A 642 35.60 -1.86 -16.82
N GLY A 643 36.04 -1.22 -17.90
CA GLY A 643 35.22 -1.06 -19.11
C GLY A 643 34.75 -2.41 -19.69
N GLU A 644 35.56 -3.46 -19.59
CA GLU A 644 35.20 -4.82 -20.01
C GLU A 644 34.10 -5.41 -19.11
N ASP A 645 34.21 -5.23 -17.79
CA ASP A 645 33.17 -5.68 -16.84
C ASP A 645 31.83 -5.01 -17.11
N LEU A 646 31.83 -3.68 -17.39
CA LEU A 646 30.62 -2.93 -17.74
C LEU A 646 30.02 -3.42 -19.07
N THR A 647 30.82 -3.70 -20.08
CA THR A 647 30.35 -4.26 -21.36
C THR A 647 29.70 -5.63 -21.16
N VAL A 648 30.31 -6.50 -20.35
CA VAL A 648 29.73 -7.81 -19.98
C VAL A 648 28.42 -7.59 -19.24
N ALA A 649 28.36 -6.68 -18.26
CA ALA A 649 27.15 -6.41 -17.50
C ALA A 649 25.99 -5.92 -18.41
N VAL A 650 26.25 -4.97 -19.32
CA VAL A 650 25.28 -4.50 -20.32
C VAL A 650 24.75 -5.62 -21.20
N SER A 651 25.61 -6.56 -21.59
CA SER A 651 25.21 -7.68 -22.46
C SER A 651 24.40 -8.76 -21.75
N MET A 652 24.61 -8.95 -20.46
CA MET A 652 23.98 -10.02 -19.69
C MET A 652 22.67 -9.59 -19.02
N ASP A 653 22.57 -8.33 -18.58
CA ASP A 653 21.42 -7.86 -17.82
C ASP A 653 20.45 -7.07 -18.70
N ARG A 654 19.23 -7.58 -18.79
CA ARG A 654 18.14 -6.92 -19.50
C ARG A 654 17.52 -5.76 -18.72
N PHE A 655 17.59 -5.77 -17.39
CA PHE A 655 16.80 -4.90 -16.52
C PHE A 655 17.53 -3.61 -16.16
N GLU A 656 18.78 -3.72 -15.76
CA GLU A 656 19.58 -2.58 -15.27
C GLU A 656 20.74 -2.21 -16.24
N TRP A 657 20.66 -2.68 -17.49
CA TRP A 657 21.69 -2.42 -18.52
C TRP A 657 22.01 -0.94 -18.69
N ALA A 658 20.99 -0.07 -18.53
CA ALA A 658 21.15 1.38 -18.71
C ALA A 658 22.07 1.99 -17.65
N ASP A 659 22.01 1.54 -16.39
CA ASP A 659 22.91 1.99 -15.33
C ASP A 659 24.37 1.66 -15.64
N TYR A 660 24.62 0.46 -16.18
CA TYR A 660 25.98 0.01 -16.55
C TYR A 660 26.49 0.73 -17.79
N ALA A 661 25.64 0.92 -18.80
CA ALA A 661 25.96 1.64 -20.02
C ALA A 661 26.26 3.12 -19.71
N LEU A 662 25.45 3.76 -18.87
CA LEU A 662 25.67 5.13 -18.42
C LEU A 662 27.02 5.25 -17.68
N SER A 663 27.31 4.33 -16.77
CA SER A 663 28.59 4.30 -16.07
C SER A 663 29.78 4.15 -17.01
N TYR A 664 29.63 3.33 -18.07
CA TYR A 664 30.64 3.20 -19.12
C TYR A 664 30.87 4.54 -19.85
N VAL A 665 29.81 5.18 -20.32
CA VAL A 665 29.85 6.49 -21.00
C VAL A 665 30.49 7.56 -20.11
N LEU A 666 30.09 7.65 -18.84
CA LEU A 666 30.61 8.62 -17.90
C LEU A 666 32.08 8.36 -17.53
N SER A 667 32.53 7.12 -17.48
CA SER A 667 33.94 6.81 -17.22
C SER A 667 34.90 7.38 -18.29
N LEU A 668 34.40 7.60 -19.50
CA LEU A 668 35.14 8.18 -20.62
C LEU A 668 35.02 9.68 -20.73
N SER A 669 34.06 10.29 -20.04
CA SER A 669 33.87 11.75 -20.05
C SER A 669 35.07 12.52 -19.50
N SER A 670 35.82 11.92 -18.57
CA SER A 670 37.04 12.48 -17.96
C SER A 670 38.35 11.92 -18.54
N ALA A 671 38.28 10.97 -19.47
CA ALA A 671 39.45 10.38 -20.09
C ALA A 671 39.91 11.24 -21.27
N GLY A 672 41.22 11.53 -21.35
CA GLY A 672 41.82 12.29 -22.47
C GLY A 672 41.76 11.52 -23.79
N ASP A 673 42.91 11.20 -24.39
CA ASP A 673 42.95 10.44 -25.65
C ASP A 673 42.50 8.99 -25.42
N VAL A 674 41.29 8.66 -25.93
CA VAL A 674 40.66 7.33 -25.80
C VAL A 674 40.78 6.61 -27.14
N ASP A 675 41.03 5.29 -27.07
CA ASP A 675 41.07 4.45 -28.27
C ASP A 675 39.76 4.61 -29.10
N PRO A 676 39.85 4.78 -30.44
CA PRO A 676 38.67 4.96 -31.27
C PRO A 676 37.59 3.87 -31.13
N SER A 677 37.96 2.63 -30.86
CA SER A 677 37.02 1.52 -30.68
C SER A 677 36.24 1.66 -29.36
N VAL A 678 36.89 2.14 -28.31
CA VAL A 678 36.27 2.40 -27.01
C VAL A 678 35.32 3.62 -27.09
N ARG A 679 35.72 4.64 -27.87
CA ARG A 679 34.86 5.80 -28.14
C ARG A 679 33.61 5.40 -28.93
N GLN A 680 33.78 4.60 -29.99
CA GLN A 680 32.64 4.07 -30.75
C GLN A 680 31.65 3.31 -29.90
N GLN A 681 32.14 2.46 -28.98
CA GLN A 681 31.29 1.70 -28.06
C GLN A 681 30.52 2.63 -27.11
N ALA A 682 31.14 3.73 -26.63
CA ALA A 682 30.47 4.73 -25.80
C ALA A 682 29.37 5.46 -26.57
N ASP A 683 29.64 5.84 -27.84
CA ASP A 683 28.64 6.48 -28.69
C ASP A 683 27.45 5.57 -28.96
N GLU A 684 27.68 4.28 -29.24
CA GLU A 684 26.60 3.28 -29.39
C GLU A 684 25.76 3.14 -28.12
N TYR A 685 26.40 3.19 -26.94
CA TYR A 685 25.66 3.19 -25.68
C TYR A 685 24.91 4.50 -25.44
N ALA A 686 25.51 5.65 -25.74
CA ALA A 686 24.88 6.94 -25.58
C ALA A 686 23.61 7.09 -26.47
N GLU A 687 23.68 6.65 -27.74
CA GLU A 687 22.53 6.62 -28.65
C GLU A 687 21.39 5.74 -28.11
N ARG A 688 21.71 4.57 -27.58
CA ARG A 688 20.70 3.69 -26.95
C ARG A 688 20.13 4.27 -25.66
N LEU A 689 20.95 4.95 -24.86
CA LEU A 689 20.52 5.60 -23.61
C LEU A 689 19.61 6.80 -23.85
N ALA A 690 19.81 7.53 -24.95
CA ALA A 690 18.96 8.66 -25.34
C ALA A 690 17.49 8.26 -25.59
N GLU A 691 17.23 6.98 -25.90
CA GLU A 691 15.88 6.44 -26.09
C GLU A 691 15.25 5.94 -24.77
N VAL A 692 16.00 5.95 -23.64
CA VAL A 692 15.52 5.45 -22.35
C VAL A 692 14.70 6.53 -21.65
N ASP A 693 13.48 6.18 -21.30
CA ASP A 693 12.59 7.04 -20.50
C ASP A 693 13.11 7.12 -19.04
N SER A 694 13.79 8.20 -18.71
CA SER A 694 14.49 8.40 -17.44
C SER A 694 14.55 9.88 -17.05
N ASN A 695 14.43 10.12 -15.74
CA ASN A 695 14.55 11.45 -15.15
C ASN A 695 16.01 11.91 -14.91
N THR A 696 17.00 11.06 -15.15
CA THR A 696 18.41 11.38 -14.84
C THR A 696 19.36 11.13 -16.01
N ILE A 697 19.09 10.15 -16.86
CA ILE A 697 19.98 9.80 -17.98
C ILE A 697 20.22 11.00 -18.90
N PRO A 698 19.19 11.79 -19.31
CA PRO A 698 19.40 12.85 -20.30
C PRO A 698 20.42 13.92 -19.87
N ILE A 699 20.42 14.35 -18.60
CA ILE A 699 21.36 15.37 -18.13
C ILE A 699 22.81 14.88 -18.15
N TYR A 700 23.05 13.60 -17.83
CA TYR A 700 24.39 13.00 -17.92
C TYR A 700 24.83 12.78 -19.36
N LEU A 701 23.91 12.46 -20.27
CA LEU A 701 24.21 12.39 -21.71
C LEU A 701 24.51 13.76 -22.28
N ALA A 702 23.80 14.81 -21.88
CA ALA A 702 24.09 16.17 -22.27
C ALA A 702 25.53 16.56 -21.91
N GLN A 703 25.97 16.22 -20.69
CA GLN A 703 27.37 16.41 -20.26
C GLN A 703 28.34 15.67 -21.19
N TYR A 704 28.09 14.40 -21.51
CA TYR A 704 28.92 13.61 -22.42
C TYR A 704 28.99 14.23 -23.81
N TYR A 705 27.86 14.67 -24.37
CA TYR A 705 27.79 15.26 -25.69
C TYR A 705 28.49 16.63 -25.73
N PHE A 706 28.40 17.47 -24.73
CA PHE A 706 29.20 18.70 -24.63
C PHE A 706 30.70 18.42 -24.63
N LEU A 707 31.15 17.47 -23.82
CA LEU A 707 32.57 17.07 -23.75
C LEU A 707 33.09 16.50 -25.05
N THR A 708 32.25 15.92 -25.89
CA THR A 708 32.61 15.35 -27.19
C THR A 708 32.38 16.31 -28.36
N GLY A 709 31.97 17.58 -28.10
CA GLY A 709 31.72 18.62 -29.08
C GLY A 709 30.42 18.45 -29.88
N ARG A 710 29.50 17.66 -29.41
CA ARG A 710 28.19 17.37 -30.02
C ARG A 710 27.13 18.29 -29.41
N THR A 711 27.24 19.59 -29.70
CA THR A 711 26.44 20.61 -29.01
C THR A 711 24.94 20.47 -29.22
N GLN A 712 24.48 20.15 -30.45
CA GLN A 712 23.05 20.02 -30.72
C GLN A 712 22.44 18.85 -29.94
N GLU A 713 23.09 17.71 -29.99
CA GLU A 713 22.62 16.52 -29.20
C GLU A 713 22.64 16.79 -27.71
N ALA A 714 23.60 17.58 -27.21
CA ALA A 714 23.61 17.98 -25.80
C ALA A 714 22.40 18.86 -25.45
N LEU A 715 22.05 19.83 -26.28
CA LEU A 715 20.87 20.70 -26.12
C LEU A 715 19.58 19.89 -26.20
N ASP A 716 19.48 18.94 -27.12
CA ASP A 716 18.32 18.04 -27.24
C ASP A 716 18.13 17.19 -25.93
N MET A 717 19.23 16.76 -25.32
CA MET A 717 19.17 16.02 -24.04
C MET A 717 18.80 16.93 -22.86
N VAL A 718 19.25 18.19 -22.84
CA VAL A 718 18.79 19.17 -21.83
C VAL A 718 17.31 19.43 -21.99
N GLU A 719 16.81 19.59 -23.21
CA GLU A 719 15.37 19.72 -23.48
C GLU A 719 14.59 18.52 -22.96
N GLN A 720 15.03 17.31 -23.30
CA GLN A 720 14.39 16.08 -22.82
C GLN A 720 14.37 16.01 -21.29
N TYR A 721 15.44 16.44 -20.61
CA TYR A 721 15.53 16.46 -19.15
C TYR A 721 14.49 17.39 -18.53
N VAL A 722 14.39 18.64 -18.99
CA VAL A 722 13.43 19.61 -18.46
C VAL A 722 11.98 19.24 -18.80
N ASP A 723 11.74 18.64 -19.96
CA ASP A 723 10.41 18.16 -20.33
C ASP A 723 9.93 16.99 -19.46
N TYR A 724 10.87 16.13 -19.06
CA TYR A 724 10.53 14.97 -18.26
C TYR A 724 10.20 15.29 -16.81
N VAL A 725 10.85 16.30 -16.21
CA VAL A 725 10.66 16.70 -14.80
C VAL A 725 10.39 18.20 -14.69
N SER A 726 9.53 18.71 -15.55
CA SER A 726 9.25 20.15 -15.67
C SER A 726 8.68 20.80 -14.40
N SER A 727 8.09 20.02 -13.50
CA SER A 727 7.49 20.50 -12.25
C SER A 727 8.49 20.73 -11.09
N ASP A 728 9.74 20.27 -11.22
CA ASP A 728 10.76 20.35 -10.18
C ASP A 728 11.71 21.54 -10.40
N PRO A 729 11.75 22.51 -9.47
CA PRO A 729 12.69 23.64 -9.58
C PRO A 729 14.17 23.24 -9.71
N GLU A 730 14.57 22.15 -9.04
CA GLU A 730 15.96 21.66 -9.08
C GLU A 730 16.36 21.19 -10.49
N THR A 731 15.39 20.64 -11.25
CA THR A 731 15.61 20.23 -12.65
C THR A 731 16.03 21.43 -13.52
N TRP A 732 15.33 22.55 -13.41
CA TRP A 732 15.64 23.74 -14.18
C TRP A 732 16.97 24.38 -13.75
N GLN A 733 17.22 24.43 -12.44
CA GLN A 733 18.51 24.94 -11.94
C GLN A 733 19.67 24.09 -12.48
N THR A 734 19.57 22.75 -12.34
CA THR A 734 20.58 21.81 -12.84
C THR A 734 20.82 21.96 -14.35
N ALA A 735 19.76 22.15 -15.12
CA ALA A 735 19.86 22.36 -16.58
C ALA A 735 20.64 23.64 -16.92
N PHE A 736 20.33 24.76 -16.26
CA PHE A 736 21.04 26.03 -16.52
C PHE A 736 22.47 26.02 -15.97
N ASP A 737 22.73 25.39 -14.82
CA ASP A 737 24.10 25.19 -14.30
C ASP A 737 24.96 24.40 -15.29
N LEU A 738 24.41 23.33 -15.91
CA LEU A 738 25.11 22.56 -16.91
C LEU A 738 25.37 23.39 -18.17
N LEU A 739 24.37 24.14 -18.63
CA LEU A 739 24.51 25.02 -19.78
C LEU A 739 25.57 26.11 -19.54
N GLU A 740 25.58 26.77 -18.37
CA GLU A 740 26.61 27.76 -18.02
C GLU A 740 28.01 27.13 -17.96
N GLN A 741 28.12 25.93 -17.36
CA GLN A 741 29.39 25.20 -17.27
C GLN A 741 30.03 24.94 -18.67
N TYR A 742 29.20 24.69 -19.69
CA TYR A 742 29.62 24.37 -21.06
C TYR A 742 29.30 25.52 -22.03
N GLU A 743 29.30 26.76 -21.55
CA GLU A 743 29.01 27.96 -22.34
C GLU A 743 29.83 28.03 -23.66
N GLN A 744 29.16 28.27 -24.78
CA GLN A 744 29.75 28.37 -26.10
C GLN A 744 29.31 29.68 -26.78
N ASP A 745 30.24 30.31 -27.49
CA ASP A 745 29.97 31.54 -28.25
C ASP A 745 29.57 31.22 -29.70
N THR A 746 28.43 30.50 -29.84
CA THR A 746 27.82 30.14 -31.12
C THR A 746 26.35 30.51 -31.16
N ASP A 747 25.82 30.88 -32.32
CA ASP A 747 24.42 31.26 -32.49
C ASP A 747 23.46 30.07 -32.15
N ASP A 748 23.85 28.86 -32.55
CA ASP A 748 23.07 27.65 -32.27
C ASP A 748 22.96 27.39 -30.78
N TYR A 749 24.06 27.55 -30.04
CA TYR A 749 24.07 27.39 -28.60
C TYR A 749 23.19 28.44 -27.89
N ARG A 750 23.35 29.73 -28.25
CA ARG A 750 22.54 30.83 -27.72
C ARG A 750 21.05 30.60 -27.97
N THR A 751 20.69 30.17 -29.19
CA THR A 751 19.30 29.85 -29.54
C THR A 751 18.75 28.70 -28.68
N GLY A 752 19.54 27.65 -28.45
CA GLY A 752 19.16 26.53 -27.61
C GLY A 752 18.90 26.95 -26.14
N VAL A 753 19.81 27.76 -25.55
CA VAL A 753 19.62 28.27 -24.18
C VAL A 753 18.36 29.12 -24.06
N GLN A 754 18.13 30.04 -25.06
CA GLN A 754 16.92 30.86 -25.07
C GLN A 754 15.64 30.04 -25.24
N TYR A 755 15.70 28.95 -25.99
CA TYR A 755 14.57 28.03 -26.12
C TYR A 755 14.25 27.32 -24.79
N ILE A 756 15.26 26.85 -24.06
CA ILE A 756 15.04 26.25 -22.71
C ILE A 756 14.48 27.30 -21.76
N ALA A 757 14.96 28.55 -21.79
CA ALA A 757 14.41 29.61 -20.94
C ALA A 757 12.95 29.94 -21.32
N TRP A 758 12.60 29.97 -22.59
CA TRP A 758 11.22 30.14 -23.05
C TRP A 758 10.30 29.00 -22.58
N LYS A 759 10.81 27.77 -22.53
CA LYS A 759 10.06 26.62 -21.98
C LYS A 759 9.75 26.82 -20.50
N LEU A 760 10.70 27.31 -19.69
CA LEU A 760 10.46 27.63 -18.28
C LEU A 760 9.37 28.69 -18.10
N ASP A 761 9.45 29.77 -18.88
CA ASP A 761 8.45 30.84 -18.86
C ASP A 761 7.05 30.31 -19.26
N THR A 762 7.00 29.47 -20.29
CA THR A 762 5.76 28.83 -20.75
C THR A 762 5.17 27.92 -19.67
N TRP A 763 6.02 27.10 -19.04
CA TRP A 763 5.59 26.21 -17.98
C TRP A 763 4.99 27.00 -16.80
N ASN A 764 5.64 28.10 -16.39
CA ASN A 764 5.14 28.97 -15.32
C ASN A 764 3.79 29.62 -15.65
N GLN A 765 3.53 29.93 -16.91
CA GLN A 765 2.24 30.48 -17.37
C GLN A 765 1.11 29.45 -17.36
N GLU A 766 1.41 28.17 -17.60
CA GLU A 766 0.42 27.10 -17.77
C GLU A 766 0.12 26.33 -16.48
N ASN A 767 0.98 26.46 -15.46
CA ASN A 767 0.87 25.63 -14.24
C ASN A 767 0.67 26.47 -12.98
N MET A 768 0.25 25.79 -11.90
CA MET A 768 -0.12 26.43 -10.63
C MET A 768 1.08 26.95 -9.81
N GLY A 769 2.31 26.65 -10.18
CA GLY A 769 3.53 27.02 -9.47
C GLY A 769 4.40 27.97 -10.26
N GLU A 770 5.10 28.89 -9.60
CA GLU A 770 6.14 29.71 -10.20
C GLU A 770 7.51 29.12 -9.86
N ILE A 771 8.16 28.52 -10.85
CA ILE A 771 9.53 28.02 -10.74
C ILE A 771 10.48 29.18 -11.01
N THR A 772 11.38 29.46 -10.08
CA THR A 772 12.42 30.45 -10.20
C THR A 772 13.80 29.81 -10.12
N VAL A 773 14.72 30.23 -10.97
CA VAL A 773 16.15 29.89 -10.89
C VAL A 773 16.91 31.00 -10.15
N ASP A 774 18.11 30.73 -9.69
CA ASP A 774 18.91 31.65 -8.93
C ASP A 774 19.37 32.88 -9.74
N GLU A 775 20.08 33.83 -9.10
CA GLU A 775 20.54 35.04 -9.77
C GLU A 775 21.62 34.79 -10.82
N GLU A 776 22.43 33.75 -10.64
CA GLU A 776 23.52 33.37 -11.53
C GLU A 776 22.96 32.82 -12.85
N ALA A 777 22.04 31.84 -12.76
CA ALA A 777 21.34 31.31 -13.92
C ALA A 777 20.53 32.38 -14.67
N ARG A 778 19.85 33.30 -13.96
CA ARG A 778 19.15 34.44 -14.61
C ARG A 778 20.09 35.38 -15.37
N ALA A 779 21.26 35.69 -14.77
CA ALA A 779 22.28 36.51 -15.43
C ALA A 779 22.86 35.81 -16.65
N PHE A 780 23.08 34.50 -16.59
CA PHE A 780 23.50 33.67 -17.73
C PHE A 780 22.47 33.72 -18.87
N ILE A 781 21.19 33.46 -18.57
CA ILE A 781 20.11 33.53 -19.58
C ILE A 781 20.06 34.92 -20.27
N ALA A 782 20.19 35.99 -19.48
CA ALA A 782 20.19 37.35 -20.00
C ALA A 782 21.40 37.62 -20.93
N ARG A 783 22.58 37.08 -20.60
CA ARG A 783 23.79 37.16 -21.48
C ARG A 783 23.57 36.43 -22.79
N MET A 784 22.92 35.30 -22.79
CA MET A 784 22.65 34.52 -24.00
C MET A 784 21.60 35.14 -24.89
N GLY A 785 20.76 36.06 -24.38
CA GLY A 785 19.74 36.81 -25.16
C GLY A 785 20.21 38.15 -25.72
N SER A 786 21.39 38.59 -25.36
CA SER A 786 22.00 39.85 -25.84
C SER A 786 22.96 39.62 -27.01
#